data_847bf6e83189c88712f58a7d4d343df8
#
_entry.id   847bf6e83189c88712f58a7d4d343df8
#
_cell.length_a   1.000
_cell.length_b   1.000
_cell.length_c   1.000
_cell.angle_alpha   90.00
_cell.angle_beta   90.00
_cell.angle_gamma   90.00
#
_symmetry.space_group_name_H-M   'P 1'
#
loop_
_entity.id
_entity.type
_entity.pdbx_description
1 polymer ?
#
loop_
_entity_poly.entity_id
_entity_poly.type
_entity_poly.pdbx_seq_one_letter_code
_entity_poly.pdbx_strand_id
1 'polypeptide(L)'
;MRKLASFAVPFSAAVFAVRYGVWPLALVLLPAALVLREERRLRCALVCAGLACGFLWCRGHDALCRAPARAMEGRTLTLSAAAADWPWETNYGGAVTIRISPEEGPSFLARLYGDNSLLALRPGDMFTCVAQCRAPDLVRGRESADYTAKGVFLLAYAKGSVMGTRPERVPLRYVPAYWTRALQEGVAAAVPPDAAPLVTALLTGDKTGLPDADYAALQRAGLAHAVAVSGLHIGFLAQLAVALAGSRYRRRAALLAVPLMVVYALAVGCTPSVLRAVVMHTLLLLGAILGRETDPPTSLSFALMLLLLQNPYAARSVSLQLSFASVAGIAAFSGRVHDWLWGGFRFPKEKKRLRRLPGALCHGAVTSLSTTVGALTFTIPLAAGYFGSLSLASPLANLLCLPLVALAFPLGLLAALLALFSPALGAAAGMAAALPVRLLLLLTRGFAALPFAGLTLESGYLRAWLTFAYALWVLFVALRGRRPLVPLCCCVMSLCCALVLTHAAYNLGPLTVTVLNVGQGQSVVLRAGERTAVVDCGGSARRNAGDLCADYLGTFGRSRVDLLVLTHFHADHANGVLELLARVKVDVLAVPDVERDDPLRRELLSAAEESGTQIWLIRDDETVELGPARLTLYAPLGAGEANEEGLSLLCETGRFSALLT
;
A
#
# COMPACT_ATOMS: atom_id res chain seq x y z
N MET A 1 32.66 19.27 1.51
CA MET A 1 31.25 19.68 1.79
C MET A 1 30.31 19.16 0.71
N ARG A 2 29.16 18.63 1.08
CA ARG A 2 28.09 18.18 0.15
C ARG A 2 27.20 19.36 -0.25
N LYS A 3 27.68 20.24 -1.16
CA LYS A 3 26.99 21.51 -1.52
C LYS A 3 25.54 21.30 -1.94
N LEU A 4 25.29 20.33 -2.84
CA LEU A 4 23.95 20.03 -3.33
C LEU A 4 23.01 19.53 -2.21
N ALA A 5 23.47 18.64 -1.33
CA ALA A 5 22.69 18.16 -0.20
C ALA A 5 22.41 19.29 0.81
N SER A 6 23.37 20.23 1.00
CA SER A 6 23.21 21.39 1.87
C SER A 6 22.13 22.39 1.39
N PHE A 7 21.71 22.30 0.14
CA PHE A 7 20.56 23.03 -0.43
C PHE A 7 19.30 22.15 -0.48
N ALA A 8 19.43 20.92 -1.02
CA ALA A 8 18.28 20.05 -1.31
C ALA A 8 17.56 19.57 -0.04
N VAL A 9 18.30 19.28 1.05
CA VAL A 9 17.70 18.85 2.32
C VAL A 9 16.86 19.97 2.96
N PRO A 10 17.38 21.22 3.13
CA PRO A 10 16.57 22.31 3.65
C PRO A 10 15.37 22.66 2.75
N PHE A 11 15.54 22.66 1.42
CA PHE A 11 14.43 22.83 0.50
C PHE A 11 13.31 21.81 0.77
N SER A 12 13.67 20.53 0.81
CA SER A 12 12.72 19.46 1.07
C SER A 12 12.08 19.58 2.45
N ALA A 13 12.86 19.91 3.47
CA ALA A 13 12.37 20.11 4.84
C ALA A 13 11.36 21.26 4.91
N ALA A 14 11.60 22.37 4.20
CA ALA A 14 10.66 23.49 4.12
C ALA A 14 9.34 23.05 3.46
N VAL A 15 9.40 22.28 2.36
CA VAL A 15 8.21 21.76 1.70
C VAL A 15 7.40 20.84 2.64
N PHE A 16 8.05 19.88 3.31
CA PHE A 16 7.40 19.04 4.31
C PHE A 16 6.77 19.87 5.43
N ALA A 17 7.52 20.79 6.01
CA ALA A 17 7.07 21.62 7.12
C ALA A 17 5.85 22.47 6.76
N VAL A 18 5.79 23.02 5.54
CA VAL A 18 4.61 23.75 5.04
C VAL A 18 3.42 22.81 4.86
N ARG A 19 3.62 21.62 4.26
CA ARG A 19 2.51 20.68 3.97
C ARG A 19 1.95 20.00 5.21
N TYR A 20 2.71 19.92 6.29
CA TYR A 20 2.26 19.42 7.59
C TYR A 20 1.86 20.53 8.59
N GLY A 21 1.94 21.81 8.19
CA GLY A 21 1.58 22.93 9.06
C GLY A 21 2.59 23.20 10.19
N VAL A 22 3.77 22.57 10.15
CA VAL A 22 4.82 22.66 11.20
C VAL A 22 6.03 23.47 10.73
N TRP A 23 5.79 24.48 9.92
CA TRP A 23 6.84 25.26 9.27
C TRP A 23 7.91 25.85 10.23
N PRO A 24 7.63 26.19 11.52
CA PRO A 24 8.68 26.69 12.42
C PRO A 24 9.77 25.63 12.68
N LEU A 25 9.45 24.32 12.63
CA LEU A 25 10.44 23.28 12.85
C LEU A 25 11.53 23.22 11.78
N ALA A 26 11.25 23.69 10.56
CA ALA A 26 12.26 23.76 9.52
C ALA A 26 13.39 24.75 9.87
N LEU A 27 13.12 25.78 10.68
CA LEU A 27 14.10 26.76 11.11
C LEU A 27 15.18 26.17 12.04
N VAL A 28 14.95 25.01 12.66
CA VAL A 28 15.96 24.30 13.45
C VAL A 28 17.20 23.92 12.61
N LEU A 29 17.07 23.83 11.30
CA LEU A 29 18.22 23.61 10.42
C LEU A 29 19.21 24.79 10.38
N LEU A 30 18.80 26.01 10.71
CA LEU A 30 19.69 27.17 10.77
C LEU A 30 20.77 27.05 11.85
N PRO A 31 20.44 26.83 13.15
CA PRO A 31 21.48 26.62 14.17
C PRO A 31 22.29 25.35 13.90
N ALA A 32 21.68 24.29 13.37
CA ALA A 32 22.41 23.07 12.99
C ALA A 32 23.49 23.33 11.92
N ALA A 33 23.23 24.23 10.97
CA ALA A 33 24.22 24.64 9.97
C ALA A 33 25.43 25.39 10.59
N LEU A 34 25.23 26.12 11.70
CA LEU A 34 26.28 26.85 12.40
C LEU A 34 27.23 25.93 13.20
N VAL A 35 26.76 24.80 13.68
CA VAL A 35 27.56 23.83 14.47
C VAL A 35 28.63 23.14 13.63
N LEU A 36 28.40 22.96 12.34
CA LEU A 36 29.33 22.28 11.44
C LEU A 36 30.46 23.26 10.98
N ARG A 37 31.70 23.01 11.35
CA ARG A 37 32.82 23.95 11.24
C ARG A 37 33.32 24.25 9.82
N GLU A 38 33.18 23.31 8.86
CA GLU A 38 33.67 23.47 7.48
C GLU A 38 32.82 24.42 6.65
N GLU A 39 33.41 25.42 5.99
CA GLU A 39 32.76 26.36 5.04
C GLU A 39 31.44 26.94 5.60
N ARG A 40 31.41 27.37 6.86
CA ARG A 40 30.18 27.80 7.56
C ARG A 40 29.33 28.80 6.77
N ARG A 41 29.97 29.86 6.20
CA ARG A 41 29.25 30.92 5.48
C ARG A 41 28.49 30.39 4.28
N LEU A 42 29.16 29.56 3.45
CA LEU A 42 28.56 28.98 2.25
C LEU A 42 27.44 27.98 2.64
N ARG A 43 27.66 27.18 3.69
CA ARG A 43 26.66 26.22 4.18
C ARG A 43 25.40 26.95 4.69
N CYS A 44 25.58 27.98 5.53
CA CYS A 44 24.46 28.78 6.02
C CYS A 44 23.70 29.45 4.85
N ALA A 45 24.42 30.00 3.88
CA ALA A 45 23.79 30.58 2.68
C ALA A 45 22.98 29.53 1.89
N LEU A 46 23.51 28.32 1.70
CA LEU A 46 22.79 27.25 0.99
C LEU A 46 21.57 26.75 1.79
N VAL A 47 21.66 26.64 3.12
CA VAL A 47 20.53 26.26 3.98
C VAL A 47 19.45 27.32 3.94
N CYS A 48 19.81 28.61 4.10
CA CYS A 48 18.86 29.72 4.00
C CYS A 48 18.19 29.79 2.62
N ALA A 49 18.99 29.65 1.54
CA ALA A 49 18.47 29.63 0.18
C ALA A 49 17.53 28.44 -0.04
N GLY A 50 17.90 27.23 0.41
CA GLY A 50 17.06 26.04 0.32
C GLY A 50 15.72 26.21 1.04
N LEU A 51 15.73 26.71 2.29
CA LEU A 51 14.50 26.98 3.05
C LEU A 51 13.63 28.01 2.33
N ALA A 52 14.20 29.16 1.93
CA ALA A 52 13.47 30.21 1.25
C ALA A 52 12.86 29.72 -0.08
N CYS A 53 13.65 29.03 -0.91
CA CYS A 53 13.17 28.46 -2.16
C CYS A 53 12.05 27.43 -1.94
N GLY A 54 12.13 26.59 -0.91
CA GLY A 54 11.08 25.62 -0.58
C GLY A 54 9.76 26.28 -0.17
N PHE A 55 9.81 27.33 0.65
CA PHE A 55 8.63 28.12 1.01
C PHE A 55 8.02 28.84 -0.19
N LEU A 56 8.83 29.52 -0.98
CA LEU A 56 8.39 30.24 -2.19
C LEU A 56 7.79 29.29 -3.21
N TRP A 57 8.40 28.10 -3.39
CA TRP A 57 7.90 27.07 -4.29
C TRP A 57 6.50 26.57 -3.86
N CYS A 58 6.28 26.30 -2.58
CA CYS A 58 4.96 25.90 -2.09
C CYS A 58 3.90 26.96 -2.40
N ARG A 59 4.21 28.23 -2.18
CA ARG A 59 3.30 29.35 -2.46
C ARG A 59 3.04 29.52 -3.96
N GLY A 60 4.09 29.47 -4.78
CA GLY A 60 3.97 29.57 -6.22
C GLY A 60 3.16 28.41 -6.83
N HIS A 61 3.42 27.19 -6.40
CA HIS A 61 2.68 26.02 -6.85
C HIS A 61 1.19 26.08 -6.43
N ASP A 62 0.91 26.57 -5.21
CA ASP A 62 -0.47 26.74 -4.75
C ASP A 62 -1.21 27.78 -5.59
N ALA A 63 -0.57 28.89 -5.91
CA ALA A 63 -1.14 29.94 -6.75
C ALA A 63 -1.39 29.45 -8.20
N LEU A 64 -0.46 28.66 -8.76
CA LEU A 64 -0.55 28.22 -10.15
C LEU A 64 -1.48 27.00 -10.34
N CYS A 65 -1.43 26.02 -9.46
CA CYS A 65 -2.12 24.74 -9.67
C CYS A 65 -3.34 24.54 -8.76
N ARG A 66 -3.26 24.96 -7.49
CA ARG A 66 -4.32 24.69 -6.52
C ARG A 66 -5.40 25.78 -6.51
N ALA A 67 -5.03 27.05 -6.69
CA ALA A 67 -5.97 28.16 -6.66
C ALA A 67 -7.02 28.09 -7.80
N PRO A 68 -6.66 27.78 -9.07
CA PRO A 68 -7.63 27.60 -10.13
C PRO A 68 -8.62 26.46 -9.85
N ALA A 69 -8.16 25.34 -9.32
CA ALA A 69 -9.02 24.23 -8.94
C ALA A 69 -9.98 24.61 -7.79
N ARG A 70 -9.48 25.32 -6.76
CA ARG A 70 -10.31 25.83 -5.64
C ARG A 70 -11.43 26.77 -6.09
N ALA A 71 -11.18 27.59 -7.10
CA ALA A 71 -12.19 28.48 -7.61
C ALA A 71 -13.41 27.75 -8.22
N MET A 72 -13.23 26.49 -8.59
CA MET A 72 -14.28 25.64 -9.14
C MET A 72 -15.01 24.80 -8.05
N GLU A 73 -14.45 24.69 -6.85
CA GLU A 73 -15.00 23.85 -5.78
C GLU A 73 -16.42 24.30 -5.36
N GLY A 74 -17.30 23.34 -5.12
CA GLY A 74 -18.71 23.57 -4.73
C GLY A 74 -19.63 23.98 -5.87
N ARG A 75 -19.12 24.23 -7.07
CA ARG A 75 -19.89 24.72 -8.23
C ARG A 75 -20.25 23.58 -9.19
N THR A 76 -21.34 23.77 -9.93
CA THR A 76 -21.65 22.96 -11.11
C THR A 76 -21.26 23.77 -12.33
N LEU A 77 -20.30 23.27 -13.09
CA LEU A 77 -19.71 24.00 -14.22
C LEU A 77 -19.64 23.10 -15.46
N THR A 78 -19.62 23.71 -16.62
CA THR A 78 -19.27 23.04 -17.87
C THR A 78 -17.74 22.96 -17.95
N LEU A 79 -17.21 21.73 -17.95
CA LEU A 79 -15.80 21.47 -17.99
C LEU A 79 -15.38 21.06 -19.41
N SER A 80 -14.37 21.71 -19.96
CA SER A 80 -13.65 21.25 -21.14
C SER A 80 -12.39 20.53 -20.70
N ALA A 81 -12.27 19.24 -21.06
CA ALA A 81 -11.22 18.40 -20.55
C ALA A 81 -10.74 17.37 -21.58
N ALA A 82 -9.56 16.81 -21.34
CA ALA A 82 -9.05 15.64 -22.04
C ALA A 82 -8.88 14.47 -21.07
N ALA A 83 -9.23 13.26 -21.50
CA ALA A 83 -8.94 12.05 -20.76
C ALA A 83 -7.42 11.89 -20.64
N ALA A 84 -6.91 11.80 -19.42
CA ALA A 84 -5.46 11.73 -19.18
C ALA A 84 -4.95 10.30 -19.05
N ASP A 85 -5.82 9.37 -18.72
CA ASP A 85 -5.54 7.94 -18.54
C ASP A 85 -6.74 7.10 -18.98
N TRP A 86 -6.60 5.77 -18.98
CA TRP A 86 -7.71 4.86 -19.20
C TRP A 86 -8.74 4.96 -18.07
N PRO A 87 -10.03 4.92 -18.41
CA PRO A 87 -11.10 4.84 -17.41
C PRO A 87 -11.09 3.47 -16.72
N TRP A 88 -11.67 3.43 -15.53
CA TRP A 88 -11.90 2.19 -14.79
C TRP A 88 -13.32 2.17 -14.22
N GLU A 89 -13.82 0.98 -14.03
CA GLU A 89 -15.14 0.75 -13.44
C GLU A 89 -15.13 1.03 -11.94
N THR A 90 -16.25 1.55 -11.45
CA THR A 90 -16.53 1.79 -10.03
C THR A 90 -17.90 1.21 -9.69
N ASN A 91 -18.21 1.02 -8.42
CA ASN A 91 -19.53 0.51 -7.98
C ASN A 91 -20.74 1.34 -8.48
N TYR A 92 -20.52 2.56 -8.96
CA TYR A 92 -21.56 3.48 -9.37
C TYR A 92 -21.39 4.00 -10.82
N GLY A 93 -20.63 3.31 -11.64
CA GLY A 93 -20.34 3.69 -13.03
C GLY A 93 -18.85 3.79 -13.32
N GLY A 94 -18.46 4.72 -14.19
CA GLY A 94 -17.08 4.91 -14.62
C GLY A 94 -16.33 6.00 -13.84
N ALA A 95 -15.00 5.90 -13.79
CA ALA A 95 -14.13 6.97 -13.35
C ALA A 95 -12.94 7.11 -14.30
N VAL A 96 -12.46 8.34 -14.48
CA VAL A 96 -11.31 8.64 -15.35
C VAL A 96 -10.50 9.80 -14.79
N THR A 97 -9.19 9.74 -14.93
CA THR A 97 -8.33 10.92 -14.66
C THR A 97 -8.39 11.83 -15.88
N ILE A 98 -8.72 13.09 -15.66
CA ILE A 98 -8.88 14.09 -16.73
C ILE A 98 -7.89 15.24 -16.53
N ARG A 99 -7.56 15.92 -17.61
CA ARG A 99 -6.84 17.16 -17.58
C ARG A 99 -7.78 18.27 -17.98
N ILE A 100 -8.04 19.17 -17.05
CA ILE A 100 -8.85 20.37 -17.27
C ILE A 100 -7.93 21.47 -17.77
N SER A 101 -8.33 22.15 -18.84
CA SER A 101 -7.69 23.37 -19.33
C SER A 101 -8.64 24.54 -19.05
N PRO A 102 -8.43 25.27 -17.96
CA PRO A 102 -9.24 26.46 -17.66
C PRO A 102 -9.01 27.56 -18.72
N GLU A 103 -9.96 28.47 -18.86
CA GLU A 103 -9.80 29.62 -19.76
C GLU A 103 -8.61 30.49 -19.36
N GLU A 104 -8.38 30.66 -18.06
CA GLU A 104 -7.23 31.37 -17.52
C GLU A 104 -6.40 30.45 -16.62
N GLY A 105 -5.11 30.33 -16.89
CA GLY A 105 -4.14 29.62 -16.07
C GLY A 105 -3.69 28.25 -16.62
N PRO A 106 -2.78 27.57 -15.92
CA PRO A 106 -2.24 26.31 -16.36
C PRO A 106 -3.22 25.17 -16.19
N SER A 107 -3.13 24.16 -17.07
CA SER A 107 -3.92 22.94 -16.98
C SER A 107 -3.53 22.11 -15.75
N PHE A 108 -4.49 21.50 -15.09
CA PHE A 108 -4.30 20.65 -13.93
C PHE A 108 -5.07 19.33 -14.06
N LEU A 109 -4.70 18.34 -13.24
CA LEU A 109 -5.39 17.05 -13.21
C LEU A 109 -6.57 17.09 -12.26
N ALA A 110 -7.68 16.49 -12.71
CA ALA A 110 -8.87 16.23 -11.93
C ALA A 110 -9.29 14.76 -12.08
N ARG A 111 -10.15 14.29 -11.21
CA ARG A 111 -10.79 12.99 -11.33
C ARG A 111 -12.26 13.17 -11.62
N LEU A 112 -12.73 12.58 -12.72
CA LEU A 112 -14.13 12.62 -13.14
C LEU A 112 -14.78 11.28 -12.80
N TYR A 113 -15.93 11.33 -12.17
CA TYR A 113 -16.83 10.22 -11.89
C TYR A 113 -18.12 10.45 -12.65
N GLY A 114 -18.73 9.38 -13.18
CA GLY A 114 -19.98 9.46 -13.92
C GLY A 114 -20.53 8.08 -14.23
N ASP A 115 -21.45 8.02 -15.16
CA ASP A 115 -22.04 6.78 -15.64
C ASP A 115 -21.05 5.93 -16.47
N ASN A 116 -21.53 4.80 -16.99
CA ASN A 116 -20.70 3.88 -17.78
C ASN A 116 -20.24 4.46 -19.14
N SER A 117 -20.80 5.61 -19.58
CA SER A 117 -20.31 6.27 -20.80
C SER A 117 -18.85 6.68 -20.71
N LEU A 118 -18.34 6.94 -19.50
CA LEU A 118 -16.93 7.24 -19.27
C LEU A 118 -16.00 6.10 -19.67
N LEU A 119 -16.45 4.83 -19.61
CA LEU A 119 -15.66 3.66 -19.93
C LEU A 119 -15.31 3.57 -21.43
N ALA A 120 -16.01 4.31 -22.29
CA ALA A 120 -15.73 4.40 -23.72
C ALA A 120 -14.59 5.39 -24.06
N LEU A 121 -14.21 6.27 -23.12
CA LEU A 121 -13.15 7.25 -23.33
C LEU A 121 -11.78 6.57 -23.43
N ARG A 122 -10.90 7.21 -24.22
CA ARG A 122 -9.48 6.80 -24.35
C ARG A 122 -8.55 7.96 -23.99
N PRO A 123 -7.31 7.67 -23.54
CA PRO A 123 -6.35 8.73 -23.26
C PRO A 123 -6.15 9.63 -24.49
N GLY A 124 -6.35 10.94 -24.28
CA GLY A 124 -6.28 11.96 -25.32
C GLY A 124 -7.64 12.38 -25.90
N ASP A 125 -8.73 11.66 -25.64
CA ASP A 125 -10.07 12.07 -26.09
C ASP A 125 -10.46 13.39 -25.42
N MET A 126 -10.93 14.34 -26.20
CA MET A 126 -11.42 15.65 -25.76
C MET A 126 -12.91 15.59 -25.57
N PHE A 127 -13.43 16.17 -24.51
CA PHE A 127 -14.86 16.22 -24.24
C PHE A 127 -15.26 17.43 -23.42
N THR A 128 -16.55 17.72 -23.44
CA THR A 128 -17.17 18.74 -22.62
C THR A 128 -18.31 18.09 -21.82
N CYS A 129 -18.34 18.32 -20.53
CA CYS A 129 -19.38 17.78 -19.65
C CYS A 129 -19.78 18.79 -18.58
N VAL A 130 -21.05 18.72 -18.15
CA VAL A 130 -21.49 19.44 -16.96
C VAL A 130 -21.16 18.58 -15.75
N ALA A 131 -20.39 19.11 -14.81
CA ALA A 131 -19.97 18.37 -13.64
C ALA A 131 -20.08 19.19 -12.35
N GLN A 132 -20.45 18.52 -11.26
CA GLN A 132 -20.36 19.09 -9.92
C GLN A 132 -18.94 18.92 -9.40
N CYS A 133 -18.29 20.03 -9.09
CA CYS A 133 -16.91 20.05 -8.62
C CYS A 133 -16.84 19.98 -7.09
N ARG A 134 -15.92 19.16 -6.54
CA ARG A 134 -15.68 19.01 -5.10
C ARG A 134 -14.19 19.06 -4.77
N ALA A 135 -13.91 19.44 -3.53
CA ALA A 135 -12.54 19.44 -3.00
C ALA A 135 -11.97 18.01 -2.94
N PRO A 136 -10.71 17.78 -3.36
CA PRO A 136 -10.08 16.48 -3.32
C PRO A 136 -9.48 16.11 -1.96
N ASP A 137 -9.34 17.09 -1.06
CA ASP A 137 -8.75 16.95 0.27
C ASP A 137 -9.80 16.59 1.36
N LEU A 138 -11.09 16.59 1.02
CA LEU A 138 -12.17 16.19 1.90
C LEU A 138 -12.93 15.00 1.30
N VAL A 139 -12.64 13.80 1.73
CA VAL A 139 -13.30 12.58 1.26
C VAL A 139 -14.16 12.01 2.37
N ARG A 140 -15.49 11.93 2.17
CA ARG A 140 -16.46 11.45 3.17
C ARG A 140 -16.32 12.15 4.54
N GLY A 141 -16.07 13.46 4.54
CA GLY A 141 -15.91 14.25 5.77
C GLY A 141 -14.56 14.08 6.49
N ARG A 142 -13.61 13.33 5.93
CA ARG A 142 -12.24 13.18 6.49
C ARG A 142 -11.21 13.80 5.56
N GLU A 143 -10.21 14.45 6.13
CA GLU A 143 -9.08 14.96 5.37
C GLU A 143 -8.29 13.81 4.75
N SER A 144 -8.07 13.88 3.45
CA SER A 144 -7.25 12.94 2.70
C SER A 144 -6.27 13.67 1.78
N ALA A 145 -5.02 13.26 1.81
CA ALA A 145 -4.00 13.81 0.92
C ALA A 145 -3.80 12.97 -0.35
N ASP A 146 -4.54 11.88 -0.54
CA ASP A 146 -4.26 10.89 -1.58
C ASP A 146 -4.36 11.45 -3.00
N TYR A 147 -5.35 12.29 -3.23
CA TYR A 147 -5.55 12.92 -4.54
C TYR A 147 -4.50 14.01 -4.81
N THR A 148 -4.34 14.94 -3.87
CA THR A 148 -3.40 16.07 -4.03
C THR A 148 -1.95 15.58 -4.12
N ALA A 149 -1.60 14.53 -3.37
CA ALA A 149 -0.28 13.90 -3.45
C ALA A 149 0.02 13.28 -4.82
N LYS A 150 -1.01 12.89 -5.57
CA LYS A 150 -0.92 12.42 -6.98
C LYS A 150 -1.06 13.54 -8.00
N GLY A 151 -1.17 14.80 -7.58
CA GLY A 151 -1.35 15.95 -8.45
C GLY A 151 -2.80 16.14 -8.96
N VAL A 152 -3.76 15.46 -8.37
CA VAL A 152 -5.20 15.63 -8.66
C VAL A 152 -5.76 16.70 -7.72
N PHE A 153 -6.17 17.85 -8.29
CA PHE A 153 -6.57 19.02 -7.51
C PHE A 153 -8.07 19.30 -7.50
N LEU A 154 -8.87 18.48 -8.21
CA LEU A 154 -10.33 18.59 -8.24
C LEU A 154 -10.97 17.22 -8.39
N LEU A 155 -12.11 17.00 -7.72
CA LEU A 155 -13.02 15.88 -8.00
C LEU A 155 -14.24 16.45 -8.73
N ALA A 156 -14.62 15.83 -9.84
CA ALA A 156 -15.75 16.22 -10.66
C ALA A 156 -16.72 15.04 -10.79
N TYR A 157 -18.00 15.32 -10.66
CA TYR A 157 -19.08 14.34 -10.80
C TYR A 157 -19.95 14.75 -11.99
N ALA A 158 -19.84 14.02 -13.08
CA ALA A 158 -20.59 14.31 -14.32
C ALA A 158 -22.09 14.21 -14.09
N LYS A 159 -22.82 15.11 -14.69
CA LYS A 159 -24.29 15.09 -14.77
C LYS A 159 -24.68 14.70 -16.21
N GLY A 160 -25.07 13.44 -16.40
CA GLY A 160 -25.40 12.85 -17.70
C GLY A 160 -24.21 12.20 -18.40
N SER A 161 -24.50 11.61 -19.59
CA SER A 161 -23.51 10.87 -20.38
C SER A 161 -22.43 11.78 -20.99
N VAL A 162 -21.24 11.25 -21.07
CA VAL A 162 -20.07 11.97 -21.59
C VAL A 162 -19.63 11.32 -22.90
N MET A 163 -19.59 12.12 -23.98
CA MET A 163 -19.09 11.69 -25.28
C MET A 163 -17.78 12.39 -25.57
N GLY A 164 -16.73 11.61 -25.82
CA GLY A 164 -15.41 12.13 -26.23
C GLY A 164 -15.24 12.17 -27.73
N THR A 165 -14.60 13.23 -28.21
CA THR A 165 -14.12 13.36 -29.60
C THR A 165 -12.66 12.93 -29.65
N ARG A 166 -12.36 11.99 -30.56
CA ARG A 166 -11.01 11.47 -30.72
C ARG A 166 -10.17 12.42 -31.56
N PRO A 167 -8.97 12.83 -31.10
CA PRO A 167 -8.07 13.62 -31.91
C PRO A 167 -7.51 12.77 -33.08
N GLU A 168 -7.24 13.39 -34.22
CA GLU A 168 -6.61 12.73 -35.38
C GLU A 168 -5.27 12.05 -35.02
N ARG A 169 -4.52 12.68 -34.13
CA ARG A 169 -3.27 12.12 -33.58
C ARG A 169 -3.29 12.21 -32.06
N VAL A 170 -2.97 11.11 -31.41
CA VAL A 170 -2.82 11.09 -29.94
C VAL A 170 -1.65 11.98 -29.54
N PRO A 171 -1.85 13.01 -28.71
CA PRO A 171 -0.75 13.84 -28.22
C PRO A 171 0.30 13.00 -27.47
N LEU A 172 1.59 13.30 -27.70
CA LEU A 172 2.72 12.52 -27.16
C LEU A 172 2.63 12.26 -25.65
N ARG A 173 2.06 13.20 -24.89
CA ARG A 173 1.88 13.08 -23.44
C ARG A 173 0.97 11.93 -23.01
N TYR A 174 0.09 11.42 -23.87
CA TYR A 174 -0.83 10.32 -23.57
C TYR A 174 -0.37 8.98 -24.15
N VAL A 175 0.64 8.97 -25.02
CA VAL A 175 1.22 7.75 -25.61
C VAL A 175 1.66 6.72 -24.57
N PRO A 176 2.27 7.12 -23.42
CA PRO A 176 2.65 6.17 -22.38
C PRO A 176 1.50 5.32 -21.84
N ALA A 177 0.29 5.87 -21.72
CA ALA A 177 -0.89 5.11 -21.27
C ALA A 177 -1.24 3.96 -22.25
N TYR A 178 -1.01 4.14 -23.55
CA TYR A 178 -1.18 3.07 -24.56
C TYR A 178 -0.10 2.00 -24.42
N TRP A 179 1.14 2.36 -24.08
CA TRP A 179 2.20 1.37 -23.82
C TRP A 179 1.86 0.50 -22.59
N THR A 180 1.32 1.10 -21.54
CA THR A 180 0.85 0.35 -20.36
C THR A 180 -0.20 -0.68 -20.77
N ARG A 181 -1.19 -0.24 -21.56
CA ARG A 181 -2.27 -1.11 -22.04
C ARG A 181 -1.76 -2.23 -22.93
N ALA A 182 -0.85 -1.93 -23.86
CA ALA A 182 -0.22 -2.93 -24.71
C ALA A 182 0.57 -3.98 -23.89
N LEU A 183 1.25 -3.57 -22.84
CA LEU A 183 1.91 -4.52 -21.92
C LEU A 183 0.90 -5.41 -21.19
N GLN A 184 -0.21 -4.86 -20.70
CA GLN A 184 -1.28 -5.63 -20.04
C GLN A 184 -1.91 -6.65 -21.00
N GLU A 185 -2.24 -6.24 -22.22
CA GLU A 185 -2.78 -7.10 -23.27
C GLU A 185 -1.77 -8.18 -23.67
N GLY A 186 -0.48 -7.83 -23.78
CA GLY A 186 0.60 -8.78 -24.04
C GLY A 186 0.75 -9.84 -22.94
N VAL A 187 0.61 -9.44 -21.67
CA VAL A 187 0.60 -10.39 -20.54
C VAL A 187 -0.61 -11.30 -20.61
N ALA A 188 -1.80 -10.74 -20.83
CA ALA A 188 -3.04 -11.51 -20.91
C ALA A 188 -3.03 -12.54 -22.06
N ALA A 189 -2.37 -12.22 -23.17
CA ALA A 189 -2.22 -13.12 -24.30
C ALA A 189 -1.13 -14.20 -24.10
N ALA A 190 -0.10 -13.93 -23.31
CA ALA A 190 1.09 -14.78 -23.19
C ALA A 190 1.12 -15.64 -21.93
N VAL A 191 0.66 -15.10 -20.79
CA VAL A 191 0.82 -15.73 -19.47
C VAL A 191 -0.44 -16.51 -19.09
N PRO A 192 -0.32 -17.71 -18.49
CA PRO A 192 -1.47 -18.45 -18.00
C PRO A 192 -2.36 -17.64 -17.07
N PRO A 193 -3.71 -17.83 -17.10
CA PRO A 193 -4.68 -17.01 -16.36
C PRO A 193 -4.47 -16.97 -14.85
N ASP A 194 -3.93 -18.03 -14.24
CA ASP A 194 -3.63 -18.13 -12.81
C ASP A 194 -2.43 -17.28 -12.39
N ALA A 195 -1.50 -16.99 -13.32
CA ALA A 195 -0.30 -16.20 -13.06
C ALA A 195 -0.37 -14.79 -13.66
N ALA A 196 -1.18 -14.57 -14.68
CA ALA A 196 -1.27 -13.30 -15.41
C ALA A 196 -1.60 -12.10 -14.52
N PRO A 197 -2.52 -12.17 -13.52
CA PRO A 197 -2.81 -11.05 -12.65
C PRO A 197 -1.59 -10.55 -11.87
N LEU A 198 -0.80 -11.47 -11.31
CA LEU A 198 0.39 -11.10 -10.56
C LEU A 198 1.51 -10.58 -11.48
N VAL A 199 1.69 -11.16 -12.68
CA VAL A 199 2.65 -10.65 -13.67
C VAL A 199 2.26 -9.22 -14.10
N THR A 200 0.97 -8.98 -14.38
CA THR A 200 0.45 -7.63 -14.71
C THR A 200 0.75 -6.65 -13.59
N ALA A 201 0.47 -7.02 -12.35
CA ALA A 201 0.74 -6.19 -11.19
C ALA A 201 2.26 -5.89 -11.02
N LEU A 202 3.13 -6.89 -11.25
CA LEU A 202 4.58 -6.71 -11.21
C LEU A 202 5.09 -5.78 -12.33
N LEU A 203 4.53 -5.87 -13.53
CA LEU A 203 4.98 -5.08 -14.69
C LEU A 203 4.42 -3.66 -14.72
N THR A 204 3.15 -3.48 -14.35
CA THR A 204 2.45 -2.20 -14.54
C THR A 204 2.01 -1.55 -13.22
N GLY A 205 2.01 -2.30 -12.11
CA GLY A 205 1.46 -1.88 -10.83
C GLY A 205 -0.06 -1.96 -10.75
N ASP A 206 -0.72 -2.43 -11.80
CA ASP A 206 -2.15 -2.65 -11.82
C ASP A 206 -2.50 -3.94 -11.05
N LYS A 207 -3.33 -3.79 -10.03
CA LYS A 207 -3.73 -4.85 -9.11
C LYS A 207 -5.19 -5.26 -9.28
N THR A 208 -5.90 -4.68 -10.25
CA THR A 208 -7.35 -4.87 -10.40
C THR A 208 -7.74 -6.31 -10.68
N GLY A 209 -6.88 -7.06 -11.37
CA GLY A 209 -7.11 -8.48 -11.66
C GLY A 209 -6.56 -9.45 -10.59
N LEU A 210 -5.86 -8.95 -9.56
CA LEU A 210 -5.29 -9.81 -8.52
C LEU A 210 -6.37 -10.19 -7.50
N PRO A 211 -6.59 -11.49 -7.21
CA PRO A 211 -7.53 -11.92 -6.17
C PRO A 211 -7.24 -11.25 -4.82
N ASP A 212 -8.28 -10.79 -4.14
CA ASP A 212 -8.14 -10.08 -2.87
C ASP A 212 -7.44 -10.92 -1.81
N ALA A 213 -7.71 -12.24 -1.78
CA ALA A 213 -7.04 -13.20 -0.90
C ALA A 213 -5.50 -13.23 -1.13
N ASP A 214 -5.05 -13.20 -2.39
CA ASP A 214 -3.62 -13.18 -2.71
C ASP A 214 -2.99 -11.84 -2.36
N TYR A 215 -3.70 -10.74 -2.59
CA TYR A 215 -3.22 -9.43 -2.18
C TYR A 215 -3.13 -9.29 -0.64
N ALA A 216 -4.11 -9.79 0.09
CA ALA A 216 -4.08 -9.85 1.55
C ALA A 216 -2.92 -10.74 2.06
N ALA A 217 -2.68 -11.89 1.42
CA ALA A 217 -1.53 -12.75 1.74
C ALA A 217 -0.19 -12.02 1.51
N LEU A 218 -0.05 -11.27 0.40
CA LEU A 218 1.12 -10.44 0.12
C LEU A 218 1.33 -9.35 1.19
N GLN A 219 0.23 -8.74 1.67
CA GLN A 219 0.30 -7.74 2.74
C GLN A 219 0.75 -8.35 4.07
N ARG A 220 0.16 -9.49 4.48
CA ARG A 220 0.50 -10.20 5.72
C ARG A 220 1.92 -10.73 5.71
N ALA A 221 2.41 -11.25 4.57
CA ALA A 221 3.80 -11.66 4.39
C ALA A 221 4.79 -10.47 4.30
N GLY A 222 4.31 -9.21 4.20
CA GLY A 222 5.14 -8.02 4.05
C GLY A 222 5.71 -7.81 2.65
N LEU A 223 5.12 -8.45 1.64
CA LEU A 223 5.54 -8.43 0.24
C LEU A 223 4.73 -7.47 -0.64
N ALA A 224 3.75 -6.73 -0.08
CA ALA A 224 2.91 -5.80 -0.85
C ALA A 224 3.71 -4.75 -1.64
N HIS A 225 4.92 -4.41 -1.17
CA HIS A 225 5.83 -3.50 -1.84
C HIS A 225 6.46 -4.08 -3.11
N ALA A 226 6.51 -5.41 -3.27
CA ALA A 226 7.01 -6.08 -4.46
C ALA A 226 6.01 -6.01 -5.63
N VAL A 227 4.71 -5.97 -5.33
CA VAL A 227 3.62 -5.83 -6.32
C VAL A 227 3.39 -4.37 -6.74
N ALA A 228 3.80 -3.42 -5.92
CA ALA A 228 3.87 -2.03 -6.33
C ALA A 228 5.14 -1.80 -7.16
N VAL A 229 5.01 -1.24 -8.37
CA VAL A 229 6.21 -0.92 -9.17
C VAL A 229 7.15 -0.04 -8.36
N SER A 230 8.35 -0.52 -8.13
CA SER A 230 9.30 0.02 -7.17
C SER A 230 10.69 0.22 -7.77
N GLY A 231 11.60 0.76 -6.97
CA GLY A 231 12.99 0.91 -7.35
C GLY A 231 13.69 -0.41 -7.72
N LEU A 232 13.17 -1.54 -7.25
CA LEU A 232 13.69 -2.87 -7.54
C LEU A 232 13.52 -3.22 -9.03
N HIS A 233 12.37 -2.91 -9.62
CA HIS A 233 12.07 -3.12 -11.04
C HIS A 233 12.98 -2.27 -11.95
N ILE A 234 13.20 -1.01 -11.58
CA ILE A 234 14.17 -0.13 -12.27
C ILE A 234 15.60 -0.71 -12.17
N GLY A 235 15.96 -1.27 -10.99
CA GLY A 235 17.23 -1.96 -10.79
C GLY A 235 17.39 -3.19 -11.71
N PHE A 236 16.34 -3.97 -11.90
CA PHE A 236 16.36 -5.12 -12.82
C PHE A 236 16.54 -4.69 -14.27
N LEU A 237 15.87 -3.62 -14.71
CA LEU A 237 16.08 -3.06 -16.05
C LEU A 237 17.50 -2.53 -16.25
N ALA A 238 18.04 -1.84 -15.26
CA ALA A 238 19.41 -1.36 -15.30
C ALA A 238 20.41 -2.54 -15.38
N GLN A 239 20.20 -3.60 -14.60
CA GLN A 239 21.03 -4.81 -14.64
C GLN A 239 20.91 -5.55 -15.97
N LEU A 240 19.69 -5.65 -16.52
CA LEU A 240 19.46 -6.23 -17.84
C LEU A 240 20.22 -5.46 -18.93
N ALA A 241 20.14 -4.14 -18.92
CA ALA A 241 20.87 -3.29 -19.85
C ALA A 241 22.38 -3.45 -19.73
N VAL A 242 22.91 -3.56 -18.48
CA VAL A 242 24.33 -3.84 -18.24
C VAL A 242 24.74 -5.23 -18.75
N ALA A 243 23.88 -6.24 -18.58
CA ALA A 243 24.13 -7.59 -19.07
C ALA A 243 24.18 -7.64 -20.61
N LEU A 244 23.24 -6.95 -21.28
CA LEU A 244 23.18 -6.85 -22.74
C LEU A 244 24.34 -6.05 -23.34
N ALA A 245 24.72 -4.95 -22.70
CA ALA A 245 25.82 -4.11 -23.15
C ALA A 245 27.21 -4.72 -22.90
N GLY A 246 27.28 -5.67 -21.96
CA GLY A 246 28.51 -6.21 -21.40
C GLY A 246 29.08 -5.34 -20.26
N SER A 247 29.36 -5.94 -19.12
CA SER A 247 29.82 -5.27 -17.88
C SER A 247 31.10 -4.43 -18.05
N ARG A 248 31.90 -4.73 -19.09
CA ARG A 248 33.14 -4.01 -19.44
C ARG A 248 32.86 -2.64 -20.07
N TYR A 249 31.67 -2.43 -20.69
CA TYR A 249 31.36 -1.23 -21.48
C TYR A 249 30.40 -0.29 -20.74
N ARG A 250 30.84 0.32 -19.64
CA ARG A 250 30.03 1.19 -18.78
C ARG A 250 29.24 2.30 -19.53
N ARG A 251 29.87 2.92 -20.57
CA ARG A 251 29.20 3.95 -21.39
C ARG A 251 28.04 3.38 -22.19
N ARG A 252 28.26 2.23 -22.85
CA ARG A 252 27.20 1.54 -23.63
C ARG A 252 26.05 1.10 -22.72
N ALA A 253 26.38 0.55 -21.55
CA ALA A 253 25.39 0.16 -20.57
C ALA A 253 24.52 1.34 -20.11
N ALA A 254 25.14 2.51 -19.86
CA ALA A 254 24.38 3.71 -19.48
C ALA A 254 23.52 4.26 -20.62
N LEU A 255 24.04 4.30 -21.85
CA LEU A 255 23.30 4.73 -23.04
C LEU A 255 22.08 3.85 -23.33
N LEU A 256 22.13 2.57 -22.96
CA LEU A 256 21.02 1.64 -23.10
C LEU A 256 20.08 1.70 -21.87
N ALA A 257 20.63 1.73 -20.65
CA ALA A 257 19.86 1.64 -19.41
C ALA A 257 19.03 2.90 -19.16
N VAL A 258 19.58 4.10 -19.37
CA VAL A 258 18.88 5.35 -19.03
C VAL A 258 17.62 5.54 -19.89
N PRO A 259 17.65 5.42 -21.24
CA PRO A 259 16.43 5.49 -22.03
C PRO A 259 15.43 4.39 -21.69
N LEU A 260 15.88 3.14 -21.47
CA LEU A 260 15.01 2.03 -21.10
C LEU A 260 14.28 2.29 -19.78
N MET A 261 14.98 2.77 -18.75
CA MET A 261 14.39 3.13 -17.47
C MET A 261 13.39 4.29 -17.60
N VAL A 262 13.69 5.30 -18.42
CA VAL A 262 12.81 6.45 -18.65
C VAL A 262 11.54 6.01 -19.40
N VAL A 263 11.66 5.24 -20.48
CA VAL A 263 10.52 4.71 -21.24
C VAL A 263 9.63 3.85 -20.33
N TYR A 264 10.22 2.96 -19.55
CA TYR A 264 9.46 2.15 -18.59
C TYR A 264 8.79 3.00 -17.50
N ALA A 265 9.49 4.01 -16.95
CA ALA A 265 8.90 4.92 -15.96
C ALA A 265 7.68 5.67 -16.52
N LEU A 266 7.76 6.11 -17.76
CA LEU A 266 6.63 6.75 -18.45
C LEU A 266 5.47 5.77 -18.63
N ALA A 267 5.76 4.53 -19.04
CA ALA A 267 4.76 3.49 -19.22
C ALA A 267 4.02 3.13 -17.92
N VAL A 268 4.69 3.11 -16.75
CA VAL A 268 4.06 2.76 -15.47
C VAL A 268 3.54 3.96 -14.67
N GLY A 269 3.43 5.14 -15.30
CA GLY A 269 2.80 6.34 -14.75
C GLY A 269 3.65 7.16 -13.79
N CYS A 270 4.99 7.05 -13.85
CA CYS A 270 5.93 7.91 -13.12
C CYS A 270 5.66 8.01 -11.61
N THR A 271 5.36 6.91 -10.94
CA THR A 271 5.14 6.91 -9.49
C THR A 271 6.36 7.44 -8.73
N PRO A 272 6.20 8.03 -7.52
CA PRO A 272 7.33 8.59 -6.77
C PRO A 272 8.47 7.60 -6.53
N SER A 273 8.15 6.32 -6.31
CA SER A 273 9.13 5.25 -6.12
C SER A 273 9.95 4.96 -7.37
N VAL A 274 9.29 4.95 -8.52
CA VAL A 274 9.91 4.73 -9.84
C VAL A 274 10.80 5.91 -10.21
N LEU A 275 10.28 7.14 -10.12
CA LEU A 275 11.04 8.35 -10.44
C LEU A 275 12.30 8.49 -9.58
N ARG A 276 12.19 8.26 -8.26
CA ARG A 276 13.35 8.22 -7.37
C ARG A 276 14.41 7.25 -7.88
N ALA A 277 14.00 6.03 -8.24
CA ALA A 277 14.93 5.00 -8.70
C ALA A 277 15.57 5.38 -10.05
N VAL A 278 14.79 5.90 -11.00
CA VAL A 278 15.34 6.38 -12.28
C VAL A 278 16.38 7.47 -12.05
N VAL A 279 16.07 8.49 -11.24
CA VAL A 279 17.02 9.57 -10.94
C VAL A 279 18.29 9.03 -10.30
N MET A 280 18.16 8.18 -9.26
CA MET A 280 19.32 7.65 -8.55
C MET A 280 20.19 6.72 -9.41
N HIS A 281 19.59 5.82 -10.20
CA HIS A 281 20.34 4.95 -11.13
C HIS A 281 20.99 5.75 -12.26
N THR A 282 20.31 6.77 -12.78
CA THR A 282 20.88 7.67 -13.79
C THR A 282 22.10 8.40 -13.23
N LEU A 283 22.02 8.94 -12.02
CA LEU A 283 23.16 9.59 -11.37
C LEU A 283 24.31 8.61 -11.11
N LEU A 284 24.00 7.37 -10.71
CA LEU A 284 25.00 6.32 -10.52
C LEU A 284 25.74 5.99 -11.82
N LEU A 285 25.00 5.80 -12.92
CA LEU A 285 25.56 5.48 -14.23
C LEU A 285 26.37 6.66 -14.82
N LEU A 286 25.85 7.88 -14.71
CA LEU A 286 26.55 9.09 -15.16
C LEU A 286 27.80 9.36 -14.34
N GLY A 287 27.74 9.16 -13.00
CA GLY A 287 28.92 9.28 -12.13
C GLY A 287 30.05 8.34 -12.56
N ALA A 288 29.70 7.09 -12.88
CA ALA A 288 30.66 6.10 -13.38
C ALA A 288 31.28 6.48 -14.74
N ILE A 289 30.53 7.16 -15.63
CA ILE A 289 31.02 7.66 -16.93
C ILE A 289 31.96 8.83 -16.74
N LEU A 290 31.59 9.75 -15.82
CA LEU A 290 32.33 10.99 -15.54
C LEU A 290 33.54 10.77 -14.62
N GLY A 291 33.81 9.53 -14.20
CA GLY A 291 34.88 9.19 -13.26
C GLY A 291 34.70 9.82 -11.87
N ARG A 292 33.47 10.13 -11.49
CA ARG A 292 33.14 10.67 -10.16
C ARG A 292 32.54 9.61 -9.27
N GLU A 293 32.96 9.60 -8.01
CA GLU A 293 32.32 8.78 -7.00
C GLU A 293 30.89 9.26 -6.73
N THR A 294 29.98 8.30 -6.64
CA THR A 294 28.59 8.58 -6.29
C THR A 294 28.45 8.69 -4.79
N ASP A 295 27.77 9.77 -4.33
CA ASP A 295 27.44 9.97 -2.92
C ASP A 295 25.93 9.69 -2.72
N PRO A 296 25.58 8.51 -2.13
CA PRO A 296 24.16 8.13 -2.00
C PRO A 296 23.29 9.14 -1.25
N PRO A 297 23.74 9.76 -0.14
CA PRO A 297 22.94 10.78 0.55
C PRO A 297 22.67 12.02 -0.30
N THR A 298 23.64 12.47 -1.09
CA THR A 298 23.45 13.60 -2.01
C THR A 298 22.49 13.25 -3.14
N SER A 299 22.64 12.05 -3.73
CA SER A 299 21.74 11.56 -4.79
C SER A 299 20.31 11.40 -4.29
N LEU A 300 20.13 10.88 -3.07
CA LEU A 300 18.82 10.73 -2.44
C LEU A 300 18.15 12.10 -2.17
N SER A 301 18.89 13.04 -1.61
CA SER A 301 18.41 14.42 -1.35
C SER A 301 18.00 15.13 -2.62
N PHE A 302 18.79 14.97 -3.68
CA PHE A 302 18.51 15.57 -4.99
C PHE A 302 17.27 14.95 -5.63
N ALA A 303 17.11 13.62 -5.57
CA ALA A 303 15.91 12.95 -6.06
C ALA A 303 14.66 13.41 -5.30
N LEU A 304 14.74 13.57 -3.97
CA LEU A 304 13.63 14.10 -3.17
C LEU A 304 13.26 15.51 -3.59
N MET A 305 14.25 16.37 -3.73
CA MET A 305 14.02 17.76 -4.18
C MET A 305 13.33 17.80 -5.56
N LEU A 306 13.77 16.99 -6.54
CA LEU A 306 13.15 16.95 -7.87
C LEU A 306 11.68 16.51 -7.83
N LEU A 307 11.35 15.50 -7.01
CA LEU A 307 9.97 15.04 -6.84
C LEU A 307 9.09 16.12 -6.20
N LEU A 308 9.61 16.82 -5.19
CA LEU A 308 8.90 17.91 -4.53
C LEU A 308 8.81 19.19 -5.39
N LEU A 309 9.73 19.38 -6.33
CA LEU A 309 9.62 20.41 -7.37
C LEU A 309 8.51 20.11 -8.37
N GLN A 310 8.29 18.84 -8.71
CA GLN A 310 7.18 18.41 -9.56
C GLN A 310 5.82 18.61 -8.89
N ASN A 311 5.70 18.17 -7.64
CA ASN A 311 4.48 18.33 -6.83
C ASN A 311 4.82 18.42 -5.34
N PRO A 312 4.73 19.62 -4.71
CA PRO A 312 5.02 19.76 -3.29
C PRO A 312 4.04 19.00 -2.38
N TYR A 313 2.83 18.69 -2.84
CA TYR A 313 1.87 17.86 -2.11
C TYR A 313 2.30 16.40 -2.01
N ALA A 314 3.22 15.93 -2.87
CA ALA A 314 3.80 14.61 -2.79
C ALA A 314 4.52 14.34 -1.45
N ALA A 315 4.90 15.40 -0.70
CA ALA A 315 5.40 15.28 0.68
C ALA A 315 4.45 14.49 1.59
N ARG A 316 3.12 14.55 1.37
CA ARG A 316 2.10 13.79 2.11
C ARG A 316 1.83 12.40 1.52
N SER A 317 2.51 12.00 0.45
CA SER A 317 2.37 10.67 -0.15
C SER A 317 3.03 9.59 0.73
N VAL A 318 2.24 8.62 1.17
CA VAL A 318 2.73 7.44 1.91
C VAL A 318 3.80 6.71 1.10
N SER A 319 3.58 6.54 -0.22
CA SER A 319 4.53 5.89 -1.14
C SER A 319 5.87 6.62 -1.19
N LEU A 320 5.87 7.96 -1.27
CA LEU A 320 7.10 8.75 -1.25
C LEU A 320 7.83 8.58 0.08
N GLN A 321 7.14 8.75 1.20
CA GLN A 321 7.74 8.68 2.54
C GLN A 321 8.36 7.31 2.81
N LEU A 322 7.63 6.21 2.58
CA LEU A 322 8.14 4.84 2.76
C LEU A 322 9.32 4.56 1.83
N SER A 323 9.25 5.02 0.58
CA SER A 323 10.30 4.80 -0.41
C SER A 323 11.61 5.50 -0.03
N PHE A 324 11.56 6.74 0.44
CA PHE A 324 12.74 7.49 0.88
C PHE A 324 13.26 7.00 2.23
N ALA A 325 12.37 6.68 3.17
CA ALA A 325 12.73 6.10 4.46
C ALA A 325 13.46 4.77 4.30
N SER A 326 12.98 3.87 3.44
CA SER A 326 13.63 2.58 3.19
C SER A 326 15.06 2.75 2.67
N VAL A 327 15.28 3.62 1.67
CA VAL A 327 16.64 3.83 1.12
C VAL A 327 17.55 4.53 2.13
N ALA A 328 17.04 5.48 2.90
CA ALA A 328 17.79 6.13 3.97
C ALA A 328 18.21 5.11 5.05
N GLY A 329 17.31 4.19 5.43
CA GLY A 329 17.58 3.13 6.38
C GLY A 329 18.63 2.13 5.85
N ILE A 330 18.50 1.70 4.60
CA ILE A 330 19.49 0.85 3.93
C ILE A 330 20.88 1.54 3.94
N ALA A 331 20.96 2.79 3.51
CA ALA A 331 22.20 3.53 3.43
C ALA A 331 22.88 3.74 4.82
N ALA A 332 22.06 3.87 5.87
CA ALA A 332 22.57 4.10 7.23
C ALA A 332 22.97 2.83 7.97
N PHE A 333 22.25 1.72 7.77
CA PHE A 333 22.34 0.57 8.66
C PHE A 333 22.74 -0.73 7.98
N SER A 334 22.43 -0.94 6.68
CA SER A 334 22.62 -2.26 6.05
C SER A 334 24.08 -2.74 6.08
N GLY A 335 25.05 -1.85 5.87
CA GLY A 335 26.47 -2.20 5.95
C GLY A 335 26.89 -2.70 7.34
N ARG A 336 26.47 -1.98 8.41
CA ARG A 336 26.78 -2.39 9.79
C ARG A 336 26.15 -3.73 10.17
N VAL A 337 24.89 -3.94 9.76
CA VAL A 337 24.17 -5.20 9.98
C VAL A 337 24.83 -6.33 9.19
N HIS A 338 25.22 -6.08 7.95
CA HIS A 338 25.95 -7.03 7.12
C HIS A 338 27.27 -7.45 7.77
N ASP A 339 28.10 -6.49 8.19
CA ASP A 339 29.39 -6.78 8.79
C ASP A 339 29.26 -7.55 10.10
N TRP A 340 28.25 -7.22 10.91
CA TRP A 340 27.93 -7.93 12.14
C TRP A 340 27.48 -9.38 11.88
N LEU A 341 26.58 -9.60 10.94
CA LEU A 341 26.10 -10.94 10.57
C LEU A 341 27.21 -11.76 9.89
N TRP A 342 27.94 -11.14 8.95
CA TRP A 342 28.99 -11.81 8.19
C TRP A 342 30.20 -12.16 9.04
N GLY A 343 30.53 -11.38 10.04
CA GLY A 343 31.65 -11.62 10.98
C GLY A 343 31.54 -12.94 11.75
N GLY A 344 30.33 -13.53 11.84
CA GLY A 344 30.09 -14.85 12.41
C GLY A 344 30.40 -16.03 11.47
N PHE A 345 30.61 -15.78 10.16
CA PHE A 345 30.81 -16.83 9.16
C PHE A 345 32.27 -16.86 8.70
N ARG A 346 32.86 -18.05 8.70
CA ARG A 346 34.22 -18.29 8.18
C ARG A 346 34.16 -19.32 7.04
N PHE A 347 34.24 -18.85 5.79
CA PHE A 347 34.33 -19.72 4.63
C PHE A 347 35.76 -19.84 4.13
N PRO A 348 36.26 -21.07 3.86
CA PRO A 348 37.56 -21.28 3.27
C PRO A 348 37.65 -20.64 1.89
N LYS A 349 38.78 -20.05 1.54
CA LYS A 349 39.05 -19.52 0.20
C LYS A 349 39.29 -20.68 -0.79
N GLU A 350 38.20 -21.21 -1.33
CA GLU A 350 38.26 -22.33 -2.26
C GLU A 350 38.49 -21.90 -3.71
N LYS A 351 39.29 -22.65 -4.46
CA LYS A 351 39.59 -22.38 -5.86
C LYS A 351 38.52 -22.91 -6.83
N LYS A 352 37.82 -23.99 -6.51
CA LYS A 352 36.82 -24.62 -7.37
C LYS A 352 35.46 -23.92 -7.28
N ARG A 353 34.83 -23.61 -8.43
CA ARG A 353 33.58 -22.82 -8.56
C ARG A 353 32.40 -23.43 -7.80
N LEU A 354 32.23 -24.77 -7.82
CA LEU A 354 31.16 -25.47 -7.10
C LEU A 354 31.33 -25.37 -5.56
N ARG A 355 32.56 -25.41 -5.04
CA ARG A 355 32.80 -25.30 -3.59
C ARG A 355 32.71 -23.87 -3.05
N ARG A 356 32.59 -22.86 -3.94
CA ARG A 356 32.28 -21.45 -3.59
C ARG A 356 30.80 -21.18 -3.44
N LEU A 357 29.94 -22.08 -3.94
CA LEU A 357 28.49 -21.90 -3.97
C LEU A 357 27.87 -21.69 -2.59
N PRO A 358 28.20 -22.47 -1.53
CA PRO A 358 27.64 -22.26 -0.19
C PRO A 358 27.99 -20.88 0.38
N GLY A 359 29.26 -20.44 0.19
CA GLY A 359 29.69 -19.10 0.62
C GLY A 359 28.99 -17.98 -0.13
N ALA A 360 28.75 -18.12 -1.43
CA ALA A 360 28.02 -17.15 -2.24
C ALA A 360 26.54 -17.07 -1.86
N LEU A 361 25.91 -18.21 -1.62
CA LEU A 361 24.51 -18.26 -1.14
C LEU A 361 24.36 -17.63 0.25
N CYS A 362 25.26 -17.97 1.18
CA CYS A 362 25.27 -17.37 2.51
C CYS A 362 25.51 -15.86 2.45
N HIS A 363 26.44 -15.38 1.62
CA HIS A 363 26.65 -13.95 1.42
C HIS A 363 25.44 -13.26 0.84
N GLY A 364 24.78 -13.87 -0.15
CA GLY A 364 23.51 -13.37 -0.71
C GLY A 364 22.40 -13.28 0.34
N ALA A 365 22.27 -14.31 1.18
CA ALA A 365 21.29 -14.34 2.26
C ALA A 365 21.55 -13.26 3.32
N VAL A 366 22.79 -13.12 3.77
CA VAL A 366 23.20 -12.07 4.73
C VAL A 366 22.99 -10.68 4.13
N THR A 367 23.29 -10.48 2.86
CA THR A 367 23.07 -9.19 2.18
C THR A 367 21.58 -8.86 2.08
N SER A 368 20.75 -9.82 1.69
CA SER A 368 19.29 -9.65 1.61
C SER A 368 18.69 -9.32 2.98
N LEU A 369 19.07 -10.07 4.01
CA LEU A 369 18.60 -9.85 5.38
C LEU A 369 19.04 -8.49 5.92
N SER A 370 20.32 -8.13 5.74
CA SER A 370 20.86 -6.83 6.18
C SER A 370 20.20 -5.66 5.49
N THR A 371 19.87 -5.80 4.19
CA THR A 371 19.16 -4.78 3.42
C THR A 371 17.74 -4.64 3.93
N THR A 372 17.05 -5.75 4.18
CA THR A 372 15.67 -5.73 4.72
C THR A 372 15.62 -5.10 6.11
N VAL A 373 16.52 -5.51 7.02
CA VAL A 373 16.61 -4.92 8.37
C VAL A 373 16.92 -3.42 8.29
N GLY A 374 17.87 -3.03 7.43
CA GLY A 374 18.16 -1.61 7.19
C GLY A 374 16.94 -0.81 6.72
N ALA A 375 16.20 -1.34 5.74
CA ALA A 375 14.96 -0.71 5.25
C ALA A 375 13.91 -0.58 6.36
N LEU A 376 13.67 -1.65 7.11
CA LEU A 376 12.67 -1.73 8.18
C LEU A 376 12.95 -0.71 9.29
N THR A 377 14.21 -0.38 9.58
CA THR A 377 14.57 0.55 10.66
C THR A 377 13.85 1.90 10.54
N PHE A 378 13.65 2.45 9.36
CA PHE A 378 12.92 3.71 9.18
C PHE A 378 11.52 3.55 8.63
N THR A 379 11.16 2.39 8.07
CA THR A 379 9.82 2.18 7.55
C THR A 379 8.82 1.67 8.59
N ILE A 380 9.27 0.97 9.63
CA ILE A 380 8.41 0.46 10.71
C ILE A 380 7.54 1.57 11.35
N PRO A 381 8.07 2.72 11.83
CA PRO A 381 7.24 3.73 12.47
C PRO A 381 6.23 4.35 11.50
N LEU A 382 6.59 4.50 10.22
CA LEU A 382 5.67 4.99 9.20
C LEU A 382 4.58 3.96 8.87
N ALA A 383 4.97 2.69 8.71
CA ALA A 383 4.02 1.60 8.43
C ALA A 383 3.04 1.41 9.60
N ALA A 384 3.52 1.45 10.84
CA ALA A 384 2.71 1.41 12.04
C ALA A 384 1.71 2.58 12.11
N GLY A 385 2.15 3.79 11.73
CA GLY A 385 1.30 4.98 11.72
C GLY A 385 0.24 4.98 10.61
N TYR A 386 0.59 4.49 9.40
CA TYR A 386 -0.32 4.52 8.26
C TYR A 386 -1.22 3.30 8.14
N PHE A 387 -0.71 2.11 8.44
CA PHE A 387 -1.40 0.85 8.21
C PHE A 387 -1.83 0.14 9.51
N GLY A 388 -1.35 0.59 10.66
CA GLY A 388 -1.65 -0.05 11.93
C GLY A 388 -1.14 -1.50 12.04
N SER A 389 -0.30 -1.95 11.11
CA SER A 389 0.17 -3.34 11.05
C SER A 389 1.63 -3.43 10.63
N LEU A 390 2.31 -4.49 11.09
CA LEU A 390 3.69 -4.83 10.73
C LEU A 390 3.79 -6.31 10.41
N SER A 391 4.57 -6.68 9.39
CA SER A 391 4.86 -8.06 9.07
C SER A 391 6.17 -8.51 9.74
N LEU A 392 6.08 -9.47 10.67
CA LEU A 392 7.26 -10.14 11.25
C LEU A 392 7.88 -11.15 10.28
N ALA A 393 7.08 -11.71 9.37
CA ALA A 393 7.54 -12.64 8.36
C ALA A 393 8.39 -11.94 7.27
N SER A 394 8.29 -10.62 7.13
CA SER A 394 8.90 -9.83 6.04
C SER A 394 10.39 -10.11 5.80
N PRO A 395 11.29 -10.23 6.79
CA PRO A 395 12.70 -10.52 6.50
C PRO A 395 12.92 -11.86 5.82
N LEU A 396 12.22 -12.92 6.26
CA LEU A 396 12.30 -14.25 5.66
C LEU A 396 11.56 -14.31 4.32
N ALA A 397 10.39 -13.71 4.25
CA ALA A 397 9.62 -13.63 3.01
C ALA A 397 10.40 -12.89 1.92
N ASN A 398 11.05 -11.77 2.23
CA ASN A 398 11.91 -11.06 1.29
C ASN A 398 13.10 -11.91 0.83
N LEU A 399 13.74 -12.63 1.74
CA LEU A 399 14.87 -13.49 1.40
C LEU A 399 14.52 -14.55 0.35
N LEU A 400 13.34 -15.18 0.46
CA LEU A 400 12.92 -16.27 -0.42
C LEU A 400 12.13 -15.78 -1.64
N CYS A 401 11.31 -14.76 -1.50
CA CYS A 401 10.38 -14.31 -2.53
C CYS A 401 10.98 -13.26 -3.48
N LEU A 402 11.86 -12.35 -3.02
CA LEU A 402 12.43 -11.34 -3.93
C LEU A 402 13.27 -11.92 -5.06
N PRO A 403 14.04 -13.01 -4.91
CA PRO A 403 14.69 -13.69 -6.03
C PRO A 403 13.69 -14.19 -7.08
N LEU A 404 12.50 -14.66 -6.67
CA LEU A 404 11.45 -15.09 -7.59
C LEU A 404 10.85 -13.90 -8.36
N VAL A 405 10.65 -12.76 -7.69
CA VAL A 405 10.26 -11.51 -8.35
C VAL A 405 11.31 -11.07 -9.38
N ALA A 406 12.61 -11.21 -9.03
CA ALA A 406 13.71 -10.89 -9.93
C ALA A 406 13.77 -11.77 -11.19
N LEU A 407 13.20 -12.98 -11.15
CA LEU A 407 13.01 -13.86 -12.30
C LEU A 407 11.69 -13.59 -13.03
N ALA A 408 10.59 -13.45 -12.29
CA ALA A 408 9.26 -13.27 -12.84
C ALA A 408 9.14 -11.97 -13.66
N PHE A 409 9.72 -10.88 -13.18
CA PHE A 409 9.63 -9.57 -13.84
C PHE A 409 10.24 -9.56 -15.25
N PRO A 410 11.53 -9.90 -15.47
CA PRO A 410 12.11 -9.90 -16.81
C PRO A 410 11.50 -10.96 -17.74
N LEU A 411 11.13 -12.14 -17.23
CA LEU A 411 10.46 -13.18 -18.02
C LEU A 411 9.06 -12.75 -18.42
N GLY A 412 8.30 -12.14 -17.52
CA GLY A 412 6.98 -11.58 -17.82
C GLY A 412 7.04 -10.43 -18.82
N LEU A 413 8.02 -9.54 -18.69
CA LEU A 413 8.26 -8.46 -19.66
C LEU A 413 8.62 -9.03 -21.05
N LEU A 414 9.50 -10.03 -21.10
CA LEU A 414 9.88 -10.71 -22.34
C LEU A 414 8.66 -11.39 -22.96
N ALA A 415 7.83 -12.08 -22.16
CA ALA A 415 6.62 -12.74 -22.66
C ALA A 415 5.63 -11.73 -23.27
N ALA A 416 5.37 -10.61 -22.58
CA ALA A 416 4.49 -9.55 -23.07
C ALA A 416 5.02 -8.93 -24.36
N LEU A 417 6.31 -8.67 -24.46
CA LEU A 417 6.92 -8.11 -25.68
C LEU A 417 6.90 -9.10 -26.84
N LEU A 418 7.23 -10.38 -26.60
CA LEU A 418 7.20 -11.41 -27.64
C LEU A 418 5.78 -11.67 -28.15
N ALA A 419 4.76 -11.56 -27.32
CA ALA A 419 3.36 -11.71 -27.70
C ALA A 419 2.92 -10.68 -28.75
N LEU A 420 3.53 -9.48 -28.75
CA LEU A 420 3.25 -8.45 -29.77
C LEU A 420 3.69 -8.87 -31.18
N PHE A 421 4.66 -9.77 -31.28
CA PHE A 421 5.21 -10.24 -32.59
C PHE A 421 4.77 -11.65 -32.92
N SER A 422 4.70 -12.54 -31.93
CA SER A 422 4.34 -13.94 -32.09
C SER A 422 3.66 -14.50 -30.85
N PRO A 423 2.36 -14.84 -30.93
CA PRO A 423 1.63 -15.45 -29.80
C PRO A 423 2.28 -16.71 -29.24
N ALA A 424 2.85 -17.56 -30.14
CA ALA A 424 3.50 -18.82 -29.76
C ALA A 424 4.78 -18.58 -28.94
N LEU A 425 5.63 -17.63 -29.34
CA LEU A 425 6.83 -17.25 -28.58
C LEU A 425 6.46 -16.56 -27.27
N GLY A 426 5.43 -15.71 -27.29
CA GLY A 426 4.87 -15.09 -26.10
C GLY A 426 4.41 -16.13 -25.08
N ALA A 427 3.62 -17.11 -25.51
CA ALA A 427 3.12 -18.19 -24.65
C ALA A 427 4.25 -19.06 -24.08
N ALA A 428 5.26 -19.41 -24.86
CA ALA A 428 6.42 -20.15 -24.36
C ALA A 428 7.18 -19.39 -23.25
N ALA A 429 7.43 -18.11 -23.46
CA ALA A 429 8.04 -17.24 -22.44
C ALA A 429 7.11 -17.02 -21.23
N GLY A 430 5.80 -16.94 -21.47
CA GLY A 430 4.76 -16.80 -20.44
C GLY A 430 4.69 -18.02 -19.51
N MET A 431 4.80 -19.22 -20.06
CA MET A 431 4.92 -20.45 -19.27
C MET A 431 6.16 -20.45 -18.38
N ALA A 432 7.30 -19.95 -18.89
CA ALA A 432 8.51 -19.80 -18.09
C ALA A 432 8.35 -18.74 -16.97
N ALA A 433 7.62 -17.65 -17.23
CA ALA A 433 7.31 -16.62 -16.25
C ALA A 433 6.33 -17.11 -15.16
N ALA A 434 5.40 -18.00 -15.52
CA ALA A 434 4.41 -18.53 -14.60
C ALA A 434 5.03 -19.38 -13.46
N LEU A 435 6.14 -20.08 -13.72
CA LEU A 435 6.79 -20.93 -12.72
C LEU A 435 7.22 -20.16 -11.47
N PRO A 436 8.08 -19.11 -11.56
CA PRO A 436 8.45 -18.32 -10.39
C PRO A 436 7.26 -17.60 -9.75
N VAL A 437 6.22 -17.25 -10.52
CA VAL A 437 5.01 -16.60 -10.01
C VAL A 437 4.19 -17.56 -9.14
N ARG A 438 3.96 -18.80 -9.61
CA ARG A 438 3.24 -19.84 -8.84
C ARG A 438 3.98 -20.15 -7.53
N LEU A 439 5.31 -20.30 -7.60
CA LEU A 439 6.12 -20.51 -6.40
C LEU A 439 6.07 -19.30 -5.45
N LEU A 440 6.08 -18.09 -5.99
CA LEU A 440 5.93 -16.85 -5.21
C LEU A 440 4.59 -16.83 -4.47
N LEU A 441 3.48 -17.14 -5.14
CA LEU A 441 2.15 -17.21 -4.52
C LEU A 441 2.08 -18.30 -3.44
N LEU A 442 2.62 -19.49 -3.73
CA LEU A 442 2.67 -20.58 -2.75
C LEU A 442 3.42 -20.19 -1.49
N LEU A 443 4.62 -19.63 -1.62
CA LEU A 443 5.41 -19.18 -0.47
C LEU A 443 4.73 -18.04 0.27
N THR A 444 4.13 -17.09 -0.45
CA THR A 444 3.42 -15.96 0.15
C THR A 444 2.24 -16.43 0.99
N ARG A 445 1.41 -17.35 0.45
CA ARG A 445 0.29 -17.94 1.19
C ARG A 445 0.79 -18.72 2.41
N GLY A 446 1.90 -19.48 2.28
CA GLY A 446 2.53 -20.17 3.40
C GLY A 446 3.01 -19.21 4.50
N PHE A 447 3.70 -18.13 4.15
CA PHE A 447 4.10 -17.11 5.13
C PHE A 447 2.91 -16.41 5.77
N ALA A 448 1.87 -16.10 4.99
CA ALA A 448 0.67 -15.43 5.49
C ALA A 448 -0.13 -16.29 6.47
N ALA A 449 -0.05 -17.62 6.35
CA ALA A 449 -0.70 -18.57 7.25
C ALA A 449 0.00 -18.71 8.61
N LEU A 450 1.23 -18.20 8.77
CA LEU A 450 1.92 -18.25 10.06
C LEU A 450 1.16 -17.42 11.11
N PRO A 451 1.01 -17.91 12.35
CA PRO A 451 0.18 -17.26 13.38
C PRO A 451 0.63 -15.84 13.74
N PHE A 452 1.91 -15.52 13.53
CA PHE A 452 2.51 -14.20 13.81
C PHE A 452 3.04 -13.51 12.55
N ALA A 453 2.54 -13.86 11.38
CA ALA A 453 2.98 -13.23 10.12
C ALA A 453 2.80 -11.72 10.13
N GLY A 454 1.66 -11.23 10.64
CA GLY A 454 1.35 -9.82 10.81
C GLY A 454 1.03 -9.48 12.26
N LEU A 455 1.63 -8.42 12.78
CA LEU A 455 1.27 -7.82 14.07
C LEU A 455 0.45 -6.56 13.81
N THR A 456 -0.65 -6.43 14.53
CA THR A 456 -1.45 -5.22 14.54
C THR A 456 -0.99 -4.30 15.67
N LEU A 457 -0.82 -3.01 15.35
CA LEU A 457 -0.37 -1.96 16.28
C LEU A 457 -1.48 -0.92 16.49
N GLU A 458 -2.73 -1.34 16.55
CA GLU A 458 -3.87 -0.43 16.78
C GLU A 458 -3.96 0.04 18.22
N SER A 459 -3.45 -0.75 19.16
CA SER A 459 -3.38 -0.37 20.57
C SER A 459 -2.56 0.89 20.80
N GLY A 460 -3.12 1.84 21.55
CA GLY A 460 -2.41 3.04 21.98
C GLY A 460 -1.15 2.73 22.79
N TYR A 461 -1.17 1.66 23.60
CA TYR A 461 -0.02 1.23 24.40
C TYR A 461 1.12 0.71 23.51
N LEU A 462 0.83 -0.07 22.46
CA LEU A 462 1.84 -0.56 21.52
C LEU A 462 2.43 0.58 20.67
N ARG A 463 1.62 1.57 20.27
CA ARG A 463 2.12 2.77 19.58
C ARG A 463 3.02 3.62 20.48
N ALA A 464 2.63 3.81 21.74
CA ALA A 464 3.44 4.51 22.73
C ALA A 464 4.75 3.76 22.99
N TRP A 465 4.71 2.43 23.13
CA TRP A 465 5.90 1.61 23.23
C TRP A 465 6.84 1.76 22.03
N LEU A 466 6.31 1.73 20.80
CA LEU A 466 7.11 1.90 19.60
C LEU A 466 7.82 3.27 19.59
N THR A 467 7.09 4.33 19.94
CA THR A 467 7.65 5.68 20.05
C THR A 467 8.75 5.75 21.12
N PHE A 468 8.52 5.15 22.29
CA PHE A 468 9.50 5.06 23.38
C PHE A 468 10.75 4.30 22.93
N ALA A 469 10.61 3.14 22.30
CA ALA A 469 11.71 2.33 21.83
C ALA A 469 12.60 3.11 20.83
N TYR A 470 12.00 3.79 19.85
CA TYR A 470 12.76 4.63 18.91
C TYR A 470 13.44 5.80 19.60
N ALA A 471 12.75 6.51 20.51
CA ALA A 471 13.33 7.62 21.27
C ALA A 471 14.52 7.15 22.12
N LEU A 472 14.39 6.00 22.78
CA LEU A 472 15.47 5.41 23.58
C LEU A 472 16.70 5.04 22.74
N TRP A 473 16.49 4.44 21.56
CA TRP A 473 17.60 4.10 20.66
C TRP A 473 18.25 5.35 20.06
N VAL A 474 17.49 6.38 19.69
CA VAL A 474 18.03 7.67 19.24
C VAL A 474 18.87 8.31 20.34
N LEU A 475 18.36 8.33 21.56
CA LEU A 475 19.09 8.86 22.73
C LEU A 475 20.38 8.05 22.99
N PHE A 476 20.31 6.72 22.95
CA PHE A 476 21.46 5.84 23.12
C PHE A 476 22.58 6.15 22.09
N VAL A 477 22.22 6.32 20.81
CA VAL A 477 23.16 6.68 19.75
C VAL A 477 23.69 8.10 19.93
N ALA A 478 22.84 9.06 20.29
CA ALA A 478 23.23 10.46 20.53
C ALA A 478 24.23 10.60 21.68
N LEU A 479 24.01 9.85 22.76
CA LEU A 479 24.90 9.82 23.93
C LEU A 479 26.14 8.91 23.72
N ARG A 480 26.33 8.36 22.52
CA ARG A 480 27.43 7.43 22.21
C ARG A 480 27.52 6.26 23.21
N GLY A 481 26.37 5.71 23.58
CA GLY A 481 26.26 4.62 24.55
C GLY A 481 27.10 3.40 24.13
N ARG A 482 27.75 2.76 25.14
CA ARG A 482 28.64 1.61 24.90
C ARG A 482 28.00 0.25 25.22
N ARG A 483 26.89 0.26 25.97
CA ARG A 483 26.23 -0.98 26.44
C ARG A 483 24.83 -1.10 25.80
N PRO A 484 24.69 -1.69 24.61
CA PRO A 484 23.40 -1.79 23.91
C PRO A 484 22.41 -2.72 24.62
N LEU A 485 22.89 -3.55 25.56
CA LEU A 485 22.03 -4.45 26.34
C LEU A 485 21.03 -3.66 27.21
N VAL A 486 21.44 -2.51 27.77
CA VAL A 486 20.56 -1.71 28.62
C VAL A 486 19.32 -1.20 27.86
N PRO A 487 19.45 -0.46 26.74
CA PRO A 487 18.26 -0.03 26.01
C PRO A 487 17.46 -1.21 25.45
N LEU A 488 18.10 -2.33 25.10
CA LEU A 488 17.40 -3.55 24.66
C LEU A 488 16.53 -4.11 25.79
N CYS A 489 17.07 -4.28 27.00
CA CYS A 489 16.29 -4.75 28.16
C CYS A 489 15.13 -3.79 28.48
N CYS A 490 15.37 -2.48 28.45
CA CYS A 490 14.31 -1.49 28.66
C CYS A 490 13.19 -1.60 27.61
N CYS A 491 13.55 -1.80 26.32
CA CYS A 491 12.58 -2.02 25.26
C CYS A 491 11.77 -3.31 25.47
N VAL A 492 12.41 -4.40 25.87
CA VAL A 492 11.73 -5.69 26.12
C VAL A 492 10.80 -5.59 27.33
N MET A 493 11.26 -5.05 28.45
CA MET A 493 10.43 -4.89 29.65
C MET A 493 9.22 -3.97 29.39
N SER A 494 9.44 -2.85 28.71
CA SER A 494 8.36 -1.94 28.36
C SER A 494 7.40 -2.55 27.32
N LEU A 495 7.88 -3.43 26.42
CA LEU A 495 7.02 -4.20 25.52
C LEU A 495 6.11 -5.16 26.31
N CYS A 496 6.67 -5.91 27.25
CA CYS A 496 5.87 -6.80 28.11
C CYS A 496 4.78 -6.01 28.86
N CYS A 497 5.12 -4.84 29.40
CA CYS A 497 4.16 -3.96 30.03
C CYS A 497 3.06 -3.49 29.03
N ALA A 498 3.45 -3.04 27.84
CA ALA A 498 2.51 -2.60 26.80
C ALA A 498 1.58 -3.73 26.34
N LEU A 499 2.09 -4.97 26.25
CA LEU A 499 1.28 -6.15 25.90
C LEU A 499 0.27 -6.48 27.00
N VAL A 500 0.69 -6.47 28.28
CA VAL A 500 -0.21 -6.69 29.42
C VAL A 500 -1.31 -5.62 29.47
N LEU A 501 -0.95 -4.34 29.32
CA LEU A 501 -1.91 -3.23 29.29
C LEU A 501 -2.88 -3.33 28.12
N THR A 502 -2.37 -3.74 26.95
CA THR A 502 -3.20 -3.97 25.74
C THR A 502 -4.19 -5.11 26.00
N HIS A 503 -3.70 -6.24 26.55
CA HIS A 503 -4.55 -7.38 26.88
C HIS A 503 -5.63 -6.98 27.90
N ALA A 504 -5.23 -6.28 28.96
CA ALA A 504 -6.16 -5.77 29.97
C ALA A 504 -7.23 -4.84 29.36
N ALA A 505 -6.80 -3.87 28.54
CA ALA A 505 -7.73 -2.93 27.89
C ALA A 505 -8.73 -3.62 26.95
N TYR A 506 -8.32 -4.71 26.31
CA TYR A 506 -9.19 -5.44 25.38
C TYR A 506 -10.11 -6.45 26.07
N ASN A 507 -9.70 -7.04 27.18
CA ASN A 507 -10.41 -8.14 27.83
C ASN A 507 -11.14 -7.74 29.14
N LEU A 508 -10.72 -6.66 29.78
CA LEU A 508 -11.38 -6.16 31.01
C LEU A 508 -12.33 -4.98 30.72
N GLY A 509 -12.43 -4.57 29.47
CA GLY A 509 -13.30 -3.46 29.05
C GLY A 509 -14.80 -3.83 29.08
N PRO A 510 -15.66 -2.81 29.13
CA PRO A 510 -17.10 -3.00 28.95
C PRO A 510 -17.40 -3.48 27.53
N LEU A 511 -18.69 -3.75 27.27
CA LEU A 511 -19.14 -4.06 25.92
C LEU A 511 -18.67 -3.02 24.91
N THR A 512 -18.10 -3.50 23.80
CA THR A 512 -17.72 -2.70 22.65
C THR A 512 -18.54 -3.15 21.46
N VAL A 513 -19.28 -2.24 20.87
CA VAL A 513 -20.04 -2.45 19.62
C VAL A 513 -19.28 -1.77 18.49
N THR A 514 -18.87 -2.51 17.48
CA THR A 514 -18.14 -1.99 16.33
C THR A 514 -18.87 -2.35 15.03
N VAL A 515 -19.30 -1.34 14.31
CA VAL A 515 -19.88 -1.50 12.97
C VAL A 515 -18.75 -1.39 11.95
N LEU A 516 -18.54 -2.46 11.19
CA LEU A 516 -17.50 -2.49 10.16
C LEU A 516 -17.97 -1.78 8.89
N ASN A 517 -17.05 -1.12 8.19
CA ASN A 517 -17.36 -0.49 6.91
C ASN A 517 -17.31 -1.51 5.78
N VAL A 518 -18.38 -2.24 5.59
CA VAL A 518 -18.56 -3.27 4.56
C VAL A 518 -19.24 -2.75 3.28
N GLY A 519 -19.40 -1.44 3.14
CA GLY A 519 -20.13 -0.83 2.02
C GLY A 519 -21.63 -0.84 2.26
N GLN A 520 -22.43 -1.26 1.25
CA GLN A 520 -23.84 -1.55 1.45
C GLN A 520 -23.94 -2.96 2.02
N GLY A 521 -24.43 -3.08 3.24
CA GLY A 521 -24.52 -4.33 3.99
C GLY A 521 -24.25 -4.15 5.48
N GLN A 522 -24.21 -5.24 6.22
CA GLN A 522 -24.05 -5.26 7.67
C GLN A 522 -22.96 -6.23 8.13
N SER A 523 -22.14 -5.74 9.06
CA SER A 523 -21.23 -6.58 9.86
C SER A 523 -20.93 -5.83 11.15
N VAL A 524 -21.38 -6.37 12.28
CA VAL A 524 -21.24 -5.75 13.60
C VAL A 524 -20.51 -6.72 14.51
N VAL A 525 -19.41 -6.27 15.11
CA VAL A 525 -18.64 -7.05 16.08
C VAL A 525 -18.93 -6.55 17.48
N LEU A 526 -19.42 -7.45 18.32
CA LEU A 526 -19.68 -7.24 19.75
C LEU A 526 -18.57 -7.90 20.55
N ARG A 527 -17.87 -7.15 21.37
CA ARG A 527 -16.85 -7.68 22.30
C ARG A 527 -17.23 -7.34 23.73
N ALA A 528 -17.32 -8.34 24.58
CA ALA A 528 -17.66 -8.19 25.97
C ALA A 528 -16.74 -9.10 26.83
N GLY A 529 -15.73 -8.49 27.43
CA GLY A 529 -14.66 -9.23 28.11
C GLY A 529 -13.89 -10.11 27.12
N GLU A 530 -13.77 -11.39 27.43
CA GLU A 530 -13.10 -12.40 26.56
C GLU A 530 -14.02 -12.96 25.48
N ARG A 531 -15.30 -12.67 25.51
CA ARG A 531 -16.29 -13.18 24.56
C ARG A 531 -16.47 -12.24 23.36
N THR A 532 -16.75 -12.84 22.22
CA THR A 532 -16.95 -12.13 20.96
C THR A 532 -18.15 -12.68 20.22
N ALA A 533 -19.07 -11.81 19.83
CA ALA A 533 -20.11 -12.16 18.88
C ALA A 533 -20.00 -11.29 17.62
N VAL A 534 -20.45 -11.83 16.51
CA VAL A 534 -20.56 -11.13 15.23
C VAL A 534 -22.01 -11.19 14.78
N VAL A 535 -22.57 -10.06 14.38
CA VAL A 535 -23.94 -9.97 13.84
C VAL A 535 -23.83 -9.57 12.39
N ASP A 536 -24.23 -10.47 11.54
CA ASP A 536 -24.07 -10.44 10.09
C ASP A 536 -22.61 -10.33 9.63
N CYS A 537 -22.37 -10.75 8.42
CA CYS A 537 -21.06 -10.64 7.79
C CYS A 537 -21.24 -10.58 6.28
N GLY A 538 -21.81 -9.47 5.81
CA GLY A 538 -22.08 -9.27 4.39
C GLY A 538 -21.89 -7.83 3.96
N GLY A 539 -21.72 -7.61 2.66
CA GLY A 539 -21.60 -6.26 2.12
C GLY A 539 -21.03 -6.17 0.72
N SER A 540 -21.11 -4.96 0.17
CA SER A 540 -20.69 -4.61 -1.19
C SER A 540 -19.34 -3.87 -1.23
N ALA A 541 -18.57 -3.87 -0.14
CA ALA A 541 -17.24 -3.28 -0.15
C ALA A 541 -16.33 -4.00 -1.16
N ARG A 542 -15.34 -3.29 -1.72
CA ARG A 542 -14.35 -3.90 -2.61
C ARG A 542 -13.66 -5.11 -1.99
N ARG A 543 -13.50 -5.11 -0.67
CA ARG A 543 -12.94 -6.20 0.11
C ARG A 543 -14.08 -6.98 0.76
N ASN A 544 -14.01 -8.31 0.72
CA ASN A 544 -15.00 -9.19 1.31
C ASN A 544 -15.24 -8.88 2.80
N ALA A 545 -16.49 -8.90 3.24
CA ALA A 545 -16.89 -8.59 4.61
C ALA A 545 -16.27 -9.57 5.63
N GLY A 546 -16.16 -10.85 5.28
CA GLY A 546 -15.52 -11.88 6.11
C GLY A 546 -14.04 -11.60 6.34
N ASP A 547 -13.32 -11.18 5.30
CA ASP A 547 -11.93 -10.77 5.41
C ASP A 547 -11.75 -9.55 6.31
N LEU A 548 -12.64 -8.54 6.17
CA LEU A 548 -12.62 -7.35 7.02
C LEU A 548 -12.90 -7.70 8.48
N CYS A 549 -13.88 -8.57 8.74
CA CYS A 549 -14.23 -9.03 10.07
C CYS A 549 -13.08 -9.84 10.69
N ALA A 550 -12.53 -10.82 9.97
CA ALA A 550 -11.41 -11.63 10.44
C ALA A 550 -10.15 -10.81 10.74
N ASP A 551 -9.83 -9.82 9.89
CA ASP A 551 -8.72 -8.91 10.14
C ASP A 551 -8.96 -8.02 11.36
N TYR A 552 -10.18 -7.49 11.52
CA TYR A 552 -10.56 -6.71 12.69
C TYR A 552 -10.43 -7.54 13.98
N LEU A 553 -10.93 -8.79 14.01
CA LEU A 553 -10.76 -9.70 15.13
C LEU A 553 -9.29 -10.00 15.41
N GLY A 554 -8.48 -10.16 14.36
CA GLY A 554 -7.03 -10.34 14.46
C GLY A 554 -6.31 -9.16 15.12
N THR A 555 -6.85 -7.91 15.04
CA THR A 555 -6.27 -6.74 15.71
C THR A 555 -6.25 -6.88 17.24
N PHE A 556 -7.13 -7.71 17.79
CA PHE A 556 -7.26 -8.00 19.22
C PHE A 556 -6.70 -9.37 19.59
N GLY A 557 -6.04 -10.06 18.63
CA GLY A 557 -5.54 -11.41 18.82
C GLY A 557 -6.66 -12.47 18.93
N ARG A 558 -7.87 -12.15 18.43
CA ARG A 558 -9.01 -13.08 18.47
C ARG A 558 -8.99 -13.95 17.21
N SER A 559 -8.84 -15.24 17.40
CA SER A 559 -8.94 -16.27 16.34
C SER A 559 -10.22 -17.12 16.48
N ARG A 560 -11.12 -16.71 17.40
CA ARG A 560 -12.38 -17.42 17.71
C ARG A 560 -13.50 -16.41 17.90
N VAL A 561 -14.68 -16.76 17.42
CA VAL A 561 -15.96 -16.10 17.62
C VAL A 561 -16.87 -17.04 18.38
N ASP A 562 -17.38 -16.62 19.53
CA ASP A 562 -18.24 -17.45 20.37
C ASP A 562 -19.62 -17.61 19.75
N LEU A 563 -20.14 -16.55 19.10
CA LEU A 563 -21.46 -16.55 18.48
C LEU A 563 -21.45 -15.71 17.19
N LEU A 564 -21.81 -16.33 16.07
CA LEU A 564 -22.14 -15.64 14.83
C LEU A 564 -23.67 -15.67 14.64
N VAL A 565 -24.29 -14.52 14.56
CA VAL A 565 -25.73 -14.38 14.33
C VAL A 565 -25.93 -13.88 12.91
N LEU A 566 -26.73 -14.57 12.11
CA LEU A 566 -27.22 -14.05 10.83
C LEU A 566 -28.68 -13.60 11.02
N THR A 567 -28.93 -12.36 10.68
CA THR A 567 -30.31 -11.84 10.73
C THR A 567 -31.17 -12.48 9.65
N HIS A 568 -30.63 -12.61 8.43
CA HIS A 568 -31.24 -13.28 7.29
C HIS A 568 -30.19 -13.64 6.22
N PHE A 569 -30.58 -14.33 5.13
CA PHE A 569 -29.62 -14.89 4.17
C PHE A 569 -29.35 -14.02 2.93
N HIS A 570 -29.75 -12.77 2.89
CA HIS A 570 -29.39 -11.90 1.77
C HIS A 570 -27.87 -11.65 1.68
N ALA A 571 -27.38 -11.47 0.47
CA ALA A 571 -25.94 -11.35 0.21
C ALA A 571 -25.27 -10.19 0.95
N ASP A 572 -25.98 -9.09 1.19
CA ASP A 572 -25.46 -7.94 1.94
C ASP A 572 -25.38 -8.16 3.46
N HIS A 573 -25.89 -9.29 3.96
CA HIS A 573 -25.76 -9.76 5.36
C HIS A 573 -24.93 -11.02 5.51
N ALA A 574 -24.79 -11.85 4.46
CA ALA A 574 -24.23 -13.20 4.58
C ALA A 574 -23.06 -13.54 3.65
N ASN A 575 -22.78 -12.75 2.60
CA ASN A 575 -21.80 -13.11 1.56
C ASN A 575 -20.34 -13.21 2.04
N GLY A 576 -20.00 -12.73 3.23
CA GLY A 576 -18.67 -12.83 3.84
C GLY A 576 -18.51 -13.98 4.83
N VAL A 577 -19.58 -14.73 5.11
CA VAL A 577 -19.54 -15.76 6.16
C VAL A 577 -18.60 -16.90 5.80
N LEU A 578 -18.56 -17.33 4.54
CA LEU A 578 -17.64 -18.38 4.08
C LEU A 578 -16.19 -18.03 4.34
N GLU A 579 -15.79 -16.81 3.98
CA GLU A 579 -14.44 -16.30 4.25
C GLU A 579 -14.16 -16.19 5.75
N LEU A 580 -15.14 -15.80 6.53
CA LEU A 580 -14.98 -15.71 7.99
C LEU A 580 -14.73 -17.10 8.59
N LEU A 581 -15.55 -18.11 8.24
CA LEU A 581 -15.40 -19.50 8.68
C LEU A 581 -14.06 -20.13 8.27
N ALA A 582 -13.55 -19.77 7.08
CA ALA A 582 -12.25 -20.23 6.61
C ALA A 582 -11.06 -19.67 7.41
N ARG A 583 -11.23 -18.55 8.11
CA ARG A 583 -10.15 -17.83 8.78
C ARG A 583 -10.26 -17.78 10.29
N VAL A 584 -11.45 -17.87 10.83
CA VAL A 584 -11.75 -17.72 12.25
C VAL A 584 -12.62 -18.89 12.69
N LYS A 585 -12.27 -19.50 13.83
CA LYS A 585 -13.12 -20.55 14.40
C LYS A 585 -14.38 -19.91 14.96
N VAL A 586 -15.54 -20.35 14.48
CA VAL A 586 -16.85 -19.96 15.01
C VAL A 586 -17.39 -21.14 15.83
N ASP A 587 -17.83 -20.88 17.06
CA ASP A 587 -18.36 -21.96 17.91
C ASP A 587 -19.81 -22.25 17.59
N VAL A 588 -20.62 -21.19 17.50
CA VAL A 588 -22.06 -21.29 17.27
C VAL A 588 -22.46 -20.32 16.17
N LEU A 589 -23.21 -20.80 15.18
CA LEU A 589 -23.88 -20.04 14.16
C LEU A 589 -25.40 -20.05 14.44
N ALA A 590 -25.93 -18.91 14.89
CA ALA A 590 -27.35 -18.73 15.12
C ALA A 590 -28.00 -18.14 13.86
N VAL A 591 -29.03 -18.79 13.35
CA VAL A 591 -29.76 -18.42 12.14
C VAL A 591 -31.26 -18.55 12.30
N PRO A 592 -32.07 -17.78 11.59
CA PRO A 592 -33.52 -17.97 11.56
C PRO A 592 -33.89 -19.30 10.86
N ASP A 593 -34.96 -19.94 11.28
CA ASP A 593 -35.50 -21.13 10.59
C ASP A 593 -36.46 -20.76 9.47
N VAL A 594 -36.01 -19.90 8.58
CA VAL A 594 -36.72 -19.40 7.40
C VAL A 594 -35.94 -19.70 6.12
N GLU A 595 -36.51 -19.47 4.96
CA GLU A 595 -35.87 -19.57 3.64
C GLU A 595 -35.13 -20.91 3.41
N ARG A 596 -35.75 -22.03 3.75
CA ARG A 596 -35.11 -23.37 3.70
C ARG A 596 -34.61 -23.78 2.32
N ASP A 597 -35.19 -23.22 1.26
CA ASP A 597 -34.82 -23.50 -0.15
C ASP A 597 -33.77 -22.55 -0.71
N ASP A 598 -33.33 -21.54 0.05
CA ASP A 598 -32.31 -20.60 -0.40
C ASP A 598 -30.96 -21.27 -0.65
N PRO A 599 -30.33 -21.09 -1.82
CA PRO A 599 -29.04 -21.70 -2.14
C PRO A 599 -27.92 -21.25 -1.21
N LEU A 600 -27.87 -19.93 -0.85
CA LEU A 600 -26.83 -19.37 0.02
C LEU A 600 -26.96 -19.95 1.43
N ARG A 601 -28.19 -20.07 1.96
CA ARG A 601 -28.43 -20.74 3.25
C ARG A 601 -27.86 -22.14 3.29
N ARG A 602 -28.12 -22.96 2.26
CA ARG A 602 -27.61 -24.35 2.18
C ARG A 602 -26.09 -24.40 2.14
N GLU A 603 -25.46 -23.53 1.35
CA GLU A 603 -24.02 -23.44 1.25
C GLU A 603 -23.38 -23.04 2.59
N LEU A 604 -23.93 -22.03 3.27
CA LEU A 604 -23.42 -21.55 4.55
C LEU A 604 -23.56 -22.57 5.67
N LEU A 605 -24.70 -23.28 5.75
CA LEU A 605 -24.90 -24.32 6.76
C LEU A 605 -23.96 -25.51 6.52
N SER A 606 -23.77 -25.95 5.28
CA SER A 606 -22.80 -26.98 4.92
C SER A 606 -21.37 -26.59 5.31
N ALA A 607 -20.96 -25.39 4.99
CA ALA A 607 -19.62 -24.87 5.35
C ALA A 607 -19.44 -24.74 6.87
N ALA A 608 -20.49 -24.36 7.60
CA ALA A 608 -20.46 -24.31 9.06
C ALA A 608 -20.28 -25.71 9.67
N GLU A 609 -21.01 -26.71 9.17
CA GLU A 609 -20.86 -28.10 9.60
C GLU A 609 -19.45 -28.64 9.31
N GLU A 610 -18.92 -28.38 8.10
CA GLU A 610 -17.56 -28.78 7.70
C GLU A 610 -16.47 -28.14 8.58
N SER A 611 -16.70 -26.90 9.02
CA SER A 611 -15.78 -26.18 9.93
C SER A 611 -15.91 -26.59 11.40
N GLY A 612 -16.89 -27.45 11.73
CA GLY A 612 -17.18 -27.88 13.10
C GLY A 612 -17.89 -26.82 13.94
N THR A 613 -18.60 -25.90 13.29
CA THR A 613 -19.43 -24.86 13.92
C THR A 613 -20.79 -25.46 14.29
N GLN A 614 -21.24 -25.28 15.52
CA GLN A 614 -22.58 -25.71 15.95
C GLN A 614 -23.64 -24.79 15.34
N ILE A 615 -24.61 -25.35 14.62
CA ILE A 615 -25.74 -24.59 14.06
C ILE A 615 -26.87 -24.54 15.09
N TRP A 616 -27.35 -23.31 15.32
CA TRP A 616 -28.48 -23.03 16.21
C TRP A 616 -29.61 -22.37 15.43
N LEU A 617 -30.68 -23.12 15.20
CA LEU A 617 -31.88 -22.64 14.54
C LEU A 617 -32.79 -21.93 15.56
N ILE A 618 -32.95 -20.62 15.40
CA ILE A 618 -33.77 -19.81 16.31
C ILE A 618 -35.22 -19.85 15.84
N ARG A 619 -36.10 -20.43 16.70
CA ARG A 619 -37.55 -20.57 16.46
C ARG A 619 -38.37 -19.79 17.46
N ASP A 620 -37.83 -19.55 18.62
CA ASP A 620 -38.44 -18.81 19.73
C ASP A 620 -37.41 -17.77 20.22
N ASP A 621 -37.88 -16.79 21.00
CA ASP A 621 -36.99 -15.79 21.57
C ASP A 621 -36.01 -16.45 22.56
N GLU A 622 -34.73 -16.20 22.30
CA GLU A 622 -33.64 -16.81 23.07
C GLU A 622 -32.73 -15.76 23.67
N THR A 623 -32.20 -16.04 24.85
CA THR A 623 -31.28 -15.12 25.53
C THR A 623 -29.95 -15.81 25.82
N VAL A 624 -28.85 -15.16 25.45
CA VAL A 624 -27.48 -15.64 25.65
C VAL A 624 -26.68 -14.61 26.42
N GLU A 625 -25.85 -15.07 27.35
CA GLU A 625 -24.89 -14.20 28.04
C GLU A 625 -23.57 -14.15 27.28
N LEU A 626 -23.18 -12.93 26.88
CA LEU A 626 -21.89 -12.64 26.26
C LEU A 626 -21.01 -11.90 27.28
N GLY A 627 -20.37 -12.63 28.21
CA GLY A 627 -19.63 -12.02 29.30
C GLY A 627 -20.52 -11.11 30.17
N PRO A 628 -20.23 -9.80 30.31
CA PRO A 628 -21.06 -8.86 31.04
C PRO A 628 -22.29 -8.34 30.25
N ALA A 629 -22.46 -8.73 29.00
CA ALA A 629 -23.57 -8.32 28.16
C ALA A 629 -24.59 -9.46 27.99
N ARG A 630 -25.87 -9.08 27.88
CA ARG A 630 -26.98 -9.98 27.54
C ARG A 630 -27.40 -9.74 26.10
N LEU A 631 -27.50 -10.81 25.33
CA LEU A 631 -27.98 -10.80 23.96
C LEU A 631 -29.33 -11.52 23.92
N THR A 632 -30.37 -10.83 23.52
CA THR A 632 -31.68 -11.44 23.27
C THR A 632 -31.92 -11.50 21.77
N LEU A 633 -32.03 -12.72 21.25
CA LEU A 633 -32.36 -12.98 19.84
C LEU A 633 -33.88 -13.14 19.75
N TYR A 634 -34.52 -12.25 19.02
CA TYR A 634 -35.95 -12.32 18.75
C TYR A 634 -36.19 -13.13 17.48
N ALA A 635 -37.01 -14.16 17.61
CA ALA A 635 -37.35 -15.02 16.50
C ALA A 635 -38.21 -14.29 15.45
N PRO A 636 -38.24 -14.75 14.19
CA PRO A 636 -39.10 -14.22 13.15
C PRO A 636 -40.60 -14.31 13.56
N LEU A 637 -41.39 -13.25 13.31
CA LEU A 637 -42.80 -13.17 13.77
C LEU A 637 -43.83 -13.63 12.72
N GLY A 638 -43.43 -13.97 11.50
CA GLY A 638 -44.42 -14.31 10.49
C GLY A 638 -43.87 -14.90 9.19
N ALA A 639 -44.77 -15.04 8.22
CA ALA A 639 -44.52 -15.52 6.89
C ALA A 639 -44.53 -14.36 5.89
N GLY A 640 -43.51 -13.48 5.93
CA GLY A 640 -43.34 -12.33 5.06
C GLY A 640 -42.17 -12.48 4.09
N GLU A 641 -41.65 -11.38 3.55
CA GLU A 641 -40.42 -11.34 2.78
C GLU A 641 -39.20 -11.45 3.71
N ALA A 642 -38.04 -11.92 3.21
CA ALA A 642 -36.82 -12.18 3.97
C ALA A 642 -36.38 -11.05 4.91
N ASN A 643 -36.59 -9.80 4.50
CA ASN A 643 -36.32 -8.62 5.34
C ASN A 643 -37.32 -8.42 6.50
N GLU A 644 -38.49 -9.05 6.43
CA GLU A 644 -39.51 -8.99 7.47
C GLU A 644 -39.48 -10.20 8.40
N GLU A 645 -38.83 -11.31 7.93
CA GLU A 645 -38.66 -12.57 8.65
C GLU A 645 -37.27 -12.74 9.22
N GLY A 646 -36.48 -11.67 9.36
CA GLY A 646 -35.13 -11.69 9.93
C GLY A 646 -35.12 -11.82 11.45
N LEU A 647 -34.03 -12.34 12.02
CA LEU A 647 -33.74 -12.22 13.44
C LEU A 647 -33.43 -10.78 13.80
N SER A 648 -33.94 -10.34 14.94
CA SER A 648 -33.50 -9.09 15.57
C SER A 648 -32.74 -9.43 16.85
N LEU A 649 -31.66 -8.69 17.12
CA LEU A 649 -30.83 -8.90 18.30
C LEU A 649 -30.80 -7.65 19.17
N LEU A 650 -31.25 -7.80 20.41
CA LEU A 650 -31.10 -6.78 21.46
C LEU A 650 -29.86 -7.10 22.30
N CYS A 651 -28.93 -6.16 22.35
CA CYS A 651 -27.72 -6.25 23.17
C CYS A 651 -27.83 -5.27 24.33
N GLU A 652 -27.70 -5.78 25.56
CA GLU A 652 -27.86 -5.00 26.79
C GLU A 652 -26.65 -5.16 27.72
N THR A 653 -26.21 -4.06 28.32
CA THR A 653 -25.21 -4.07 29.38
C THR A 653 -25.35 -2.84 30.27
N GLY A 654 -25.61 -3.03 31.55
CA GLY A 654 -25.85 -1.92 32.49
C GLY A 654 -27.00 -1.02 32.05
N ARG A 655 -26.71 0.22 31.62
CA ARG A 655 -27.70 1.19 31.11
C ARG A 655 -27.71 1.31 29.57
N PHE A 656 -26.84 0.57 28.92
CA PHE A 656 -26.73 0.60 27.45
C PHE A 656 -27.57 -0.51 26.84
N SER A 657 -28.36 -0.17 25.85
CA SER A 657 -29.07 -1.13 24.98
C SER A 657 -28.90 -0.75 23.51
N ALA A 658 -28.73 -1.75 22.66
CA ALA A 658 -28.66 -1.58 21.21
C ALA A 658 -29.48 -2.68 20.55
N LEU A 659 -30.39 -2.29 19.64
CA LEU A 659 -31.13 -3.21 18.80
C LEU A 659 -30.46 -3.27 17.43
N LEU A 660 -30.18 -4.47 16.96
CA LEU A 660 -29.61 -4.78 15.65
C LEU A 660 -30.66 -5.59 14.89
N THR A 661 -31.03 -5.11 13.69
CA THR A 661 -32.09 -5.70 12.85
C THR A 661 -31.55 -5.98 11.47
#